data_63eb290de6e0d7281f95b4263e93edb4
#
_entry.id   63eb290de6e0d7281f95b4263e93edb4
#
_cell.length_a   1.000
_cell.length_b   1.000
_cell.length_c   1.000
_cell.angle_alpha   90.00
_cell.angle_beta   90.00
_cell.angle_gamma   90.00
#
_symmetry.space_group_name_H-M   'P 1'
#
loop_
_entity.id
_entity.type
_entity.pdbx_description
1 polymer ?
#
loop_
_entity_poly.entity_id
_entity_poly.type
_entity_poly.pdbx_seq_one_letter_code
_entity_poly.pdbx_strand_id
1 'polypeptide(L)'
;MDAEREGDYRPSTLEPTAPPASADATKQPKVTPRALFHPHAADPQIRVEPLQIDFLMRLADALNTTLDLNTLMHRVADLVRAVIDYRIFAILLINDRTHELWMRFQTGHTPDIERIRVKLGRGISGQAALLRKSILVEDVLTFDNYINANPAVRSELAVPLIVKNKVIGVLDLQSEAHAFFTPDHQRLLELTASRVAIAIENARLYTRVSRQAQTLTVLHEISQEITSILDPDDLLERIGALLKRVIDFQMLTILLWNEATEQFEHRFSTRYGERVNRERNVALGEGLIGTAARTRAPVLSPDVRKDPRYFNVNPETRSELSAPLIYKGEVIGVIDLEHTRVNYYNEDHQRTLTTLASQVAISIANARLYRRIHEEEQRMERDLAMAREVQLRLLPQHPPQPLHAEIAASFRPARAIGGDLYDFAVYGPASATDRDSGRAGEGNALVRRTEPPPSGDGSLPARVLIALGDVSGKAAPAALYAALVSGILRSLAARRLSPAHLLQALNDQLQERKLDAQYVTMLAALWDGATRTLHVANAGSIQPLLLTRSPVEALSLTNALEVRTLQVEGFPLGLFPGVFYDELSVSLAPGDMVAFFSDGIVDAVNSRDEQFGNDRLCTLLQHHPTACRSAQDAVDAILESVMTHQSGTEHFDDETVVVLRVL
;
A
#
# COMPACT_ATOMS: atom_id res chain seq x y z
N MET A 1 -27.80 34.16 13.73
CA MET A 1 -27.76 33.48 15.03
C MET A 1 -26.74 32.40 14.91
N ASP A 2 -25.64 32.75 15.46
CA ASP A 2 -24.54 32.05 16.09
C ASP A 2 -23.77 31.08 15.18
N ALA A 3 -22.64 31.39 14.66
CA ALA A 3 -21.34 31.84 15.20
C ALA A 3 -20.57 30.70 15.92
N GLU A 4 -19.30 30.50 15.44
CA GLU A 4 -18.14 29.98 16.13
C GLU A 4 -17.86 28.47 15.97
N ARG A 5 -16.67 27.97 15.67
CA ARG A 5 -15.27 28.48 15.75
C ARG A 5 -14.36 27.57 14.93
N GLU A 6 -13.50 28.17 14.13
CA GLU A 6 -12.29 27.57 13.59
C GLU A 6 -11.30 27.23 14.71
N GLY A 7 -10.74 26.04 14.66
CA GLY A 7 -9.66 25.55 15.51
C GLY A 7 -8.45 25.12 14.69
N ASP A 8 -7.52 26.06 14.53
CA ASP A 8 -6.18 25.89 13.97
C ASP A 8 -5.41 24.78 14.70
N TYR A 9 -4.97 23.75 13.99
CA TYR A 9 -4.03 22.74 14.49
C TYR A 9 -2.74 22.82 13.71
N ARG A 10 -1.73 23.52 14.26
CA ARG A 10 -0.34 23.46 13.79
C ARG A 10 0.41 22.38 14.59
N PRO A 11 1.17 21.50 13.95
CA PRO A 11 2.09 20.60 14.67
C PRO A 11 3.39 21.35 15.00
N SER A 12 3.73 21.37 16.29
CA SER A 12 5.02 21.84 16.80
C SER A 12 6.10 20.79 16.57
N THR A 13 7.14 21.20 15.86
CA THR A 13 8.44 20.52 15.76
C THR A 13 9.19 20.66 17.09
N LEU A 14 9.56 19.53 17.70
CA LEU A 14 10.50 19.48 18.82
C LEU A 14 11.87 19.03 18.30
N GLU A 15 12.82 19.93 18.29
CA GLU A 15 14.27 19.64 18.17
C GLU A 15 14.81 19.06 19.49
N PRO A 16 15.83 18.18 19.45
CA PRO A 16 16.46 17.64 20.65
C PRO A 16 17.58 18.55 21.14
N THR A 17 17.43 19.07 22.34
CA THR A 17 18.50 19.79 23.05
C THR A 17 19.41 18.83 23.78
N ALA A 18 20.72 19.01 23.58
CA ALA A 18 21.83 18.34 24.25
C ALA A 18 21.95 18.77 25.75
N PRO A 19 22.57 17.93 26.62
CA PRO A 19 22.72 18.24 28.03
C PRO A 19 23.94 19.15 28.30
N PRO A 20 23.89 20.05 29.28
CA PRO A 20 25.06 20.82 29.68
C PRO A 20 25.95 20.08 30.70
N ALA A 21 27.23 20.32 30.58
CA ALA A 21 28.32 19.80 31.40
C ALA A 21 28.39 20.42 32.81
N SER A 22 28.85 19.57 33.73
CA SER A 22 29.57 19.77 35.00
C SER A 22 29.78 21.16 35.56
N ALA A 23 29.45 21.33 36.87
CA ALA A 23 30.27 22.04 37.87
C ALA A 23 29.90 21.64 39.30
N ASP A 24 30.83 21.00 39.90
CA ASP A 24 31.50 21.30 41.19
C ASP A 24 30.73 21.27 42.55
N ALA A 25 31.18 20.31 43.30
CA ALA A 25 31.69 20.29 44.66
C ALA A 25 30.87 20.82 45.86
N THR A 26 30.84 19.92 46.84
CA THR A 26 30.87 20.12 48.30
C THR A 26 29.68 20.75 49.01
N LYS A 27 28.99 19.89 49.76
CA LYS A 27 28.73 20.00 51.21
C LYS A 27 27.88 18.85 51.71
N GLN A 28 28.54 17.89 52.45
CA GLN A 28 27.88 16.93 53.31
C GLN A 28 27.46 17.61 54.63
N PRO A 29 26.29 17.38 55.18
CA PRO A 29 26.04 17.57 56.61
C PRO A 29 26.34 16.26 57.36
N LYS A 30 27.24 16.36 58.33
CA LYS A 30 27.53 15.35 59.33
C LYS A 30 26.28 15.14 60.21
N VAL A 31 25.73 13.93 60.19
CA VAL A 31 24.78 13.47 61.21
C VAL A 31 25.51 12.45 62.10
N THR A 32 25.74 12.82 63.35
CA THR A 32 26.25 11.95 64.37
C THR A 32 25.21 10.92 64.80
N PRO A 33 25.55 9.64 64.96
CA PRO A 33 24.63 8.64 65.51
C PRO A 33 24.68 8.68 67.04
N ARG A 34 23.53 8.95 67.67
CA ARG A 34 23.33 8.77 69.08
C ARG A 34 22.81 7.37 69.34
N ALA A 35 23.66 6.56 69.93
CA ALA A 35 23.39 5.19 70.36
C ALA A 35 22.37 5.16 71.50
N LEU A 36 21.38 4.28 71.39
CA LEU A 36 20.67 3.67 72.48
C LEU A 36 20.38 2.22 72.16
N PHE A 37 21.34 1.37 72.42
CA PHE A 37 21.14 -0.09 72.48
C PHE A 37 20.81 -0.47 73.93
N HIS A 38 19.59 -0.96 74.15
CA HIS A 38 19.27 -1.83 75.26
C HIS A 38 19.41 -3.30 74.77
N PRO A 39 20.06 -4.17 75.58
CA PRO A 39 20.24 -5.56 75.19
C PRO A 39 18.96 -6.35 75.48
N HIS A 40 18.22 -6.77 74.48
CA HIS A 40 17.23 -7.83 74.67
C HIS A 40 17.74 -9.11 74.05
N ALA A 41 17.73 -10.12 74.88
CA ALA A 41 17.70 -11.57 74.66
C ALA A 41 18.29 -12.11 73.36
N ALA A 42 19.30 -12.94 73.49
CA ALA A 42 19.98 -13.68 72.48
C ALA A 42 18.99 -14.50 71.60
N ASP A 43 18.82 -14.06 70.37
CA ASP A 43 18.29 -14.89 69.31
C ASP A 43 19.32 -16.01 69.03
N PRO A 44 18.88 -17.28 68.76
CA PRO A 44 19.81 -18.34 68.49
C PRO A 44 20.51 -18.05 67.14
N GLN A 45 21.77 -17.64 67.22
CA GLN A 45 22.64 -17.46 66.07
C GLN A 45 22.64 -18.75 65.24
N ILE A 46 22.07 -18.68 64.03
CA ILE A 46 22.25 -19.68 62.99
C ILE A 46 23.76 -19.69 62.69
N ARG A 47 24.50 -20.60 63.26
CA ARG A 47 25.89 -20.89 62.89
C ARG A 47 25.84 -21.59 61.54
N VAL A 48 25.91 -20.82 60.44
CA VAL A 48 26.12 -21.37 59.09
C VAL A 48 27.60 -21.72 59.00
N GLU A 49 27.92 -23.02 58.91
CA GLU A 49 29.31 -23.45 58.76
C GLU A 49 29.91 -22.90 57.46
N PRO A 50 31.21 -22.57 57.40
CA PRO A 50 31.87 -22.04 56.20
C PRO A 50 31.65 -22.88 54.94
N LEU A 51 31.54 -24.20 55.09
CA LEU A 51 31.22 -25.12 54.00
C LEU A 51 29.83 -24.94 53.40
N GLN A 52 28.83 -24.53 54.22
CA GLN A 52 27.47 -24.30 53.77
C GLN A 52 27.36 -22.99 52.95
N ILE A 53 28.15 -21.97 53.30
CA ILE A 53 28.21 -20.71 52.56
C ILE A 53 28.85 -20.91 51.19
N ASP A 54 29.99 -21.61 51.11
CA ASP A 54 30.63 -21.91 49.83
C ASP A 54 29.73 -22.72 48.90
N PHE A 55 29.03 -23.73 49.43
CA PHE A 55 28.04 -24.51 48.69
C PHE A 55 26.90 -23.61 48.12
N LEU A 56 26.30 -22.72 48.93
CA LEU A 56 25.23 -21.84 48.51
C LEU A 56 25.71 -20.83 47.46
N MET A 57 26.96 -20.34 47.52
CA MET A 57 27.55 -19.47 46.52
C MET A 57 27.76 -20.23 45.21
N ARG A 58 28.37 -21.41 45.22
CA ARG A 58 28.52 -22.24 44.03
C ARG A 58 27.19 -22.64 43.41
N LEU A 59 26.19 -22.93 44.21
CA LEU A 59 24.84 -23.20 43.76
C LEU A 59 24.24 -21.96 43.03
N ALA A 60 24.39 -20.77 43.65
CA ALA A 60 23.89 -19.55 43.01
C ALA A 60 24.54 -19.25 41.66
N ASP A 61 25.85 -19.41 41.56
CA ASP A 61 26.61 -19.23 40.33
C ASP A 61 26.20 -20.28 39.27
N ALA A 62 26.10 -21.57 39.66
CA ALA A 62 25.69 -22.63 38.73
C ALA A 62 24.26 -22.48 38.21
N LEU A 63 23.33 -21.96 39.06
CA LEU A 63 21.93 -21.74 38.72
C LEU A 63 21.73 -20.53 37.82
N ASN A 64 22.57 -19.49 37.92
CA ASN A 64 22.46 -18.26 37.14
C ASN A 64 23.09 -18.35 35.74
N THR A 65 23.98 -19.33 35.50
CA THR A 65 24.76 -19.43 34.25
C THR A 65 24.12 -20.27 33.16
N THR A 66 23.00 -20.98 33.42
CA THR A 66 22.39 -21.85 32.43
C THR A 66 20.87 -21.70 32.40
N LEU A 67 20.34 -21.57 31.17
CA LEU A 67 18.90 -21.52 30.90
C LEU A 67 18.39 -22.84 30.29
N ASP A 68 19.29 -23.79 30.01
CA ASP A 68 18.91 -25.13 29.57
C ASP A 68 18.47 -25.99 30.76
N LEU A 69 17.23 -26.45 30.74
CA LEU A 69 16.63 -27.18 31.84
C LEU A 69 17.35 -28.50 32.14
N ASN A 70 17.84 -29.22 31.13
CA ASN A 70 18.51 -30.50 31.33
C ASN A 70 19.88 -30.28 31.98
N THR A 71 20.66 -29.35 31.44
CA THR A 71 21.98 -28.97 31.99
C THR A 71 21.85 -28.48 33.44
N LEU A 72 20.77 -27.69 33.73
CA LEU A 72 20.47 -27.19 35.05
C LEU A 72 20.26 -28.36 36.04
N MET A 73 19.42 -29.34 35.66
CA MET A 73 19.10 -30.48 36.54
C MET A 73 20.34 -31.36 36.84
N HIS A 74 21.23 -31.58 35.85
CA HIS A 74 22.49 -32.26 36.06
C HIS A 74 23.38 -31.52 37.05
N ARG A 75 23.56 -30.21 36.90
CA ARG A 75 24.35 -29.38 37.80
C ARG A 75 23.81 -29.39 39.25
N VAL A 76 22.49 -29.36 39.41
CA VAL A 76 21.86 -29.47 40.70
C VAL A 76 22.19 -30.81 41.36
N ALA A 77 22.08 -31.91 40.62
CA ALA A 77 22.40 -33.22 41.18
C ALA A 77 23.87 -33.32 41.62
N ASP A 78 24.81 -32.83 40.78
CA ASP A 78 26.24 -32.83 41.11
C ASP A 78 26.56 -31.99 42.36
N LEU A 79 25.94 -30.80 42.47
CA LEU A 79 26.13 -29.94 43.62
C LEU A 79 25.57 -30.55 44.93
N VAL A 80 24.38 -31.15 44.85
CA VAL A 80 23.76 -31.81 46.00
C VAL A 80 24.62 -33.03 46.41
N ARG A 81 25.17 -33.81 45.46
CA ARG A 81 26.05 -34.93 45.75
C ARG A 81 27.34 -34.52 46.46
N ALA A 82 27.86 -33.34 46.17
CA ALA A 82 29.08 -32.83 46.82
C ALA A 82 28.91 -32.61 48.33
N VAL A 83 27.66 -32.53 48.82
CA VAL A 83 27.38 -32.26 50.24
C VAL A 83 26.59 -33.39 50.92
N ILE A 84 25.76 -34.11 50.20
CA ILE A 84 24.95 -35.22 50.69
C ILE A 84 25.28 -36.46 49.81
N ASP A 85 25.88 -37.47 50.37
CA ASP A 85 26.27 -38.71 49.65
C ASP A 85 25.07 -39.64 49.47
N TYR A 86 24.11 -39.20 48.62
CA TYR A 86 22.88 -39.93 48.31
C TYR A 86 23.15 -41.11 47.37
N ARG A 87 22.33 -42.15 47.44
CA ARG A 87 22.34 -43.27 46.47
C ARG A 87 21.53 -43.00 45.26
N ILE A 88 20.36 -42.40 45.42
CA ILE A 88 19.41 -42.02 44.38
C ILE A 88 19.01 -40.57 44.56
N PHE A 89 18.94 -39.86 43.43
CA PHE A 89 18.43 -38.50 43.36
C PHE A 89 17.45 -38.36 42.23
N ALA A 90 16.31 -37.73 42.48
CA ALA A 90 15.32 -37.43 41.42
C ALA A 90 14.76 -36.02 41.56
N ILE A 91 14.47 -35.43 40.42
CA ILE A 91 13.68 -34.20 40.28
C ILE A 91 12.36 -34.56 39.59
N LEU A 92 11.28 -34.44 40.35
CA LEU A 92 9.94 -34.63 39.85
C LEU A 92 9.30 -33.26 39.65
N LEU A 93 8.71 -33.01 38.49
CA LEU A 93 8.02 -31.75 38.22
C LEU A 93 6.52 -31.98 37.99
N ILE A 94 5.70 -31.06 38.47
CA ILE A 94 4.25 -31.13 38.28
C ILE A 94 3.91 -30.85 36.82
N ASN A 95 3.12 -31.73 36.22
CA ASN A 95 2.49 -31.51 34.93
C ASN A 95 1.21 -30.69 35.15
N ASP A 96 1.15 -29.48 34.55
CA ASP A 96 0.03 -28.53 34.74
C ASP A 96 -1.32 -29.06 34.21
N ARG A 97 -1.34 -30.07 33.30
CA ARG A 97 -2.58 -30.65 32.75
C ARG A 97 -3.12 -31.79 33.60
N THR A 98 -2.24 -32.70 34.06
CA THR A 98 -2.66 -33.91 34.80
C THR A 98 -2.61 -33.72 36.32
N HIS A 99 -1.97 -32.67 36.81
CA HIS A 99 -1.69 -32.41 38.22
C HIS A 99 -0.95 -33.56 38.90
N GLU A 100 -0.11 -34.27 38.14
CA GLU A 100 0.74 -35.36 38.63
C GLU A 100 2.21 -34.95 38.60
N LEU A 101 3.01 -35.53 39.47
CA LEU A 101 4.47 -35.42 39.46
C LEU A 101 5.04 -36.37 38.40
N TRP A 102 5.79 -35.81 37.47
CA TRP A 102 6.49 -36.54 36.43
C TRP A 102 7.98 -36.46 36.68
N MET A 103 8.67 -37.59 36.64
CA MET A 103 10.12 -37.61 36.73
C MET A 103 10.73 -36.92 35.52
N ARG A 104 11.54 -35.92 35.79
CA ARG A 104 12.19 -35.12 34.76
C ARG A 104 13.71 -35.35 34.71
N PHE A 105 14.25 -35.71 35.86
CA PHE A 105 15.66 -36.03 36.01
C PHE A 105 15.82 -37.09 37.08
N GLN A 106 16.76 -38.02 36.91
CA GLN A 106 17.10 -39.02 37.91
C GLN A 106 18.56 -39.47 37.76
N THR A 107 19.13 -39.89 38.86
CA THR A 107 20.41 -40.63 38.93
C THR A 107 20.29 -41.70 39.99
N GLY A 108 20.80 -42.92 39.68
CA GLY A 108 20.75 -44.07 40.58
C GLY A 108 19.52 -44.96 40.48
N HIS A 109 18.49 -44.58 39.77
CA HIS A 109 17.34 -45.42 39.43
C HIS A 109 17.54 -46.25 38.16
N THR A 110 16.77 -47.32 38.01
CA THR A 110 16.69 -48.09 36.74
C THR A 110 15.89 -47.31 35.68
N PRO A 111 16.16 -47.50 34.38
CA PRO A 111 15.48 -46.71 33.31
C PRO A 111 13.97 -46.82 33.28
N ASP A 112 13.38 -47.92 33.77
CA ASP A 112 11.91 -48.15 33.74
C ASP A 112 11.13 -47.21 34.65
N ILE A 113 11.81 -46.57 35.59
CA ILE A 113 11.18 -45.65 36.56
C ILE A 113 10.81 -44.30 35.96
N GLU A 114 11.39 -43.88 34.85
CA GLU A 114 11.06 -42.63 34.18
C GLU A 114 9.59 -42.54 33.75
N ARG A 115 8.93 -43.68 33.61
CA ARG A 115 7.50 -43.75 33.26
C ARG A 115 6.55 -43.61 34.45
N ILE A 116 7.07 -43.60 35.67
CA ILE A 116 6.24 -43.48 36.87
C ILE A 116 5.62 -42.07 36.95
N ARG A 117 4.33 -42.05 37.22
CA ARG A 117 3.53 -40.83 37.50
C ARG A 117 3.05 -40.92 38.94
N VAL A 118 3.34 -39.89 39.73
CA VAL A 118 2.98 -39.86 41.13
C VAL A 118 1.88 -38.83 41.35
N LYS A 119 0.70 -39.27 41.83
CA LYS A 119 -0.37 -38.34 42.17
C LYS A 119 -0.04 -37.56 43.42
N LEU A 120 -0.46 -36.29 43.50
CA LEU A 120 -0.31 -35.49 44.70
C LEU A 120 -0.94 -36.20 45.90
N GLY A 121 -0.21 -36.27 47.03
CA GLY A 121 -0.63 -37.00 48.24
C GLY A 121 -0.33 -38.50 48.25
N ARG A 122 0.23 -39.07 47.16
CA ARG A 122 0.61 -40.48 47.11
C ARG A 122 2.15 -40.65 47.17
N GLY A 123 2.61 -41.58 47.99
CA GLY A 123 4.04 -41.73 48.28
C GLY A 123 4.61 -40.56 49.05
N ILE A 124 5.93 -40.64 49.37
CA ILE A 124 6.63 -39.61 50.15
C ILE A 124 6.71 -38.29 49.34
N SER A 125 7.18 -38.37 48.09
CA SER A 125 7.28 -37.22 47.18
C SER A 125 5.93 -36.58 46.91
N GLY A 126 4.86 -37.39 46.70
CA GLY A 126 3.49 -36.86 46.48
C GLY A 126 2.90 -36.18 47.68
N GLN A 127 3.18 -36.70 48.90
CA GLN A 127 2.80 -36.05 50.17
C GLN A 127 3.57 -34.75 50.41
N ALA A 128 4.88 -34.74 50.17
CA ALA A 128 5.69 -33.53 50.29
C ALA A 128 5.15 -32.40 49.43
N ALA A 129 4.75 -32.72 48.18
CA ALA A 129 4.11 -31.78 47.26
C ALA A 129 2.76 -31.27 47.78
N LEU A 130 1.89 -32.15 48.27
CA LEU A 130 0.56 -31.81 48.79
C LEU A 130 0.62 -30.95 50.02
N LEU A 131 1.46 -31.36 51.00
CA LEU A 131 1.61 -30.68 52.30
C LEU A 131 2.47 -29.42 52.21
N ARG A 132 3.19 -29.23 51.08
CA ARG A 132 4.15 -28.13 50.88
C ARG A 132 5.23 -28.06 51.95
N LYS A 133 5.63 -29.21 52.48
CA LYS A 133 6.64 -29.38 53.53
C LYS A 133 7.57 -30.52 53.15
N SER A 134 8.82 -30.37 53.54
CA SER A 134 9.78 -31.46 53.43
C SER A 134 9.39 -32.62 54.34
N ILE A 135 9.60 -33.84 53.82
CA ILE A 135 9.33 -35.08 54.55
C ILE A 135 10.64 -35.87 54.63
N LEU A 136 11.09 -36.14 55.83
CA LEU A 136 12.21 -36.99 56.14
C LEU A 136 11.67 -38.29 56.71
N VAL A 137 12.04 -39.42 56.09
CA VAL A 137 11.61 -40.76 56.50
C VAL A 137 12.84 -41.60 56.82
N GLU A 138 12.95 -42.04 58.09
CA GLU A 138 14.07 -42.87 58.56
C GLU A 138 14.00 -44.32 58.05
N ASP A 139 12.78 -44.89 57.94
CA ASP A 139 12.52 -46.18 57.33
C ASP A 139 11.29 -46.14 56.42
N VAL A 140 11.52 -46.19 55.13
CA VAL A 140 10.45 -46.13 54.10
C VAL A 140 9.44 -47.26 54.20
N LEU A 141 9.83 -48.42 54.81
CA LEU A 141 8.94 -49.56 55.01
C LEU A 141 7.85 -49.31 56.05
N THR A 142 8.05 -48.30 56.93
CA THR A 142 7.08 -47.90 57.94
C THR A 142 6.17 -46.79 57.49
N PHE A 143 6.38 -46.25 56.28
CA PHE A 143 5.61 -45.13 55.74
C PHE A 143 4.36 -45.60 55.01
N ASP A 144 3.21 -45.12 55.44
CA ASP A 144 1.91 -45.45 54.81
C ASP A 144 1.87 -44.96 53.35
N ASN A 145 1.38 -45.84 52.45
CA ASN A 145 1.31 -45.54 51.02
C ASN A 145 2.66 -45.31 50.29
N TYR A 146 3.77 -45.82 50.82
CA TYR A 146 5.06 -45.79 50.14
C TYR A 146 4.98 -46.44 48.74
N ILE A 147 5.59 -45.75 47.77
CA ILE A 147 5.73 -46.29 46.42
C ILE A 147 7.11 -46.94 46.31
N ASN A 148 7.14 -48.27 46.47
CA ASN A 148 8.38 -49.05 46.41
C ASN A 148 8.88 -49.15 44.97
N ALA A 149 9.66 -48.15 44.53
CA ALA A 149 10.26 -48.11 43.21
C ALA A 149 11.61 -48.82 43.18
N ASN A 150 12.28 -48.95 44.32
CA ASN A 150 13.53 -49.69 44.50
C ASN A 150 13.55 -50.38 45.88
N PRO A 151 13.49 -51.72 45.93
CA PRO A 151 13.43 -52.48 47.21
C PRO A 151 14.64 -52.30 48.14
N ALA A 152 15.79 -51.84 47.61
CA ALA A 152 17.00 -51.60 48.39
C ALA A 152 16.92 -50.29 49.24
N VAL A 153 16.01 -49.38 48.92
CA VAL A 153 15.87 -48.11 49.64
C VAL A 153 15.31 -48.31 51.03
N ARG A 154 15.95 -47.66 52.01
CA ARG A 154 15.57 -47.69 53.44
C ARG A 154 15.21 -46.35 54.01
N SER A 155 15.81 -45.24 53.53
CA SER A 155 15.47 -43.90 53.97
C SER A 155 15.27 -42.96 52.77
N GLU A 156 14.39 -41.97 52.94
CA GLU A 156 14.04 -41.00 51.88
C GLU A 156 13.87 -39.59 52.45
N LEU A 157 14.33 -38.60 51.69
CA LEU A 157 14.14 -37.18 51.97
C LEU A 157 13.54 -36.50 50.75
N ALA A 158 12.29 -36.10 50.86
CA ALA A 158 11.57 -35.38 49.80
C ALA A 158 11.35 -33.92 50.21
N VAL A 159 11.77 -32.99 49.30
CA VAL A 159 11.67 -31.53 49.53
C VAL A 159 10.93 -30.88 48.39
N PRO A 160 9.81 -30.16 48.65
CA PRO A 160 9.04 -29.53 47.61
C PRO A 160 9.76 -28.32 47.01
N LEU A 161 9.69 -28.18 45.71
CA LEU A 161 10.14 -27.04 44.92
C LEU A 161 8.99 -26.00 44.87
N ILE A 162 9.15 -24.87 45.56
CA ILE A 162 8.07 -23.89 45.70
C ILE A 162 8.51 -22.55 45.13
N VAL A 163 7.68 -22.00 44.21
CA VAL A 163 7.85 -20.65 43.64
C VAL A 163 6.56 -19.85 43.84
N LYS A 164 6.65 -18.65 44.42
CA LYS A 164 5.46 -17.78 44.65
C LYS A 164 4.27 -18.53 45.25
N ASN A 165 4.52 -19.37 46.26
CA ASN A 165 3.50 -20.18 46.94
C ASN A 165 2.86 -21.33 46.11
N LYS A 166 3.38 -21.62 44.90
CA LYS A 166 2.99 -22.76 44.07
C LYS A 166 4.08 -23.85 44.12
N VAL A 167 3.68 -25.10 44.38
CA VAL A 167 4.61 -26.23 44.22
C VAL A 167 4.75 -26.52 42.72
N ILE A 168 5.99 -26.53 42.21
CA ILE A 168 6.32 -26.83 40.83
C ILE A 168 6.92 -28.23 40.66
N GLY A 169 7.33 -28.84 41.76
CA GLY A 169 7.97 -30.15 41.80
C GLY A 169 8.45 -30.58 43.18
N VAL A 170 9.29 -31.62 43.21
CA VAL A 170 9.89 -32.20 44.41
C VAL A 170 11.32 -32.62 44.09
N LEU A 171 12.28 -32.32 44.99
CA LEU A 171 13.58 -33.00 45.05
C LEU A 171 13.44 -34.22 45.92
N ASP A 172 13.86 -35.35 45.42
CA ASP A 172 13.76 -36.63 46.11
C ASP A 172 15.13 -37.29 46.22
N LEU A 173 15.58 -37.55 47.44
CA LEU A 173 16.82 -38.21 47.77
C LEU A 173 16.54 -39.50 48.50
N GLN A 174 17.18 -40.58 48.08
CA GLN A 174 16.99 -41.88 48.67
C GLN A 174 18.35 -42.55 49.01
N SER A 175 18.36 -43.34 50.10
CA SER A 175 19.53 -44.11 50.59
C SER A 175 19.12 -45.52 50.97
N GLU A 176 20.06 -46.47 50.78
CA GLU A 176 19.93 -47.86 51.19
C GLU A 176 20.20 -48.06 52.71
N ALA A 177 20.77 -47.03 53.41
CA ALA A 177 21.01 -47.04 54.83
C ALA A 177 19.78 -46.53 55.58
N HIS A 178 19.46 -47.18 56.71
CA HIS A 178 18.39 -46.74 57.63
C HIS A 178 18.79 -45.44 58.33
N ALA A 179 17.86 -44.50 58.49
CA ALA A 179 18.06 -43.22 59.14
C ALA A 179 19.28 -42.42 58.60
N PHE A 180 19.58 -42.57 57.28
CA PHE A 180 20.71 -41.90 56.65
C PHE A 180 20.59 -40.38 56.65
N PHE A 181 19.41 -39.88 56.32
CA PHE A 181 19.19 -38.43 56.25
C PHE A 181 18.97 -37.84 57.66
N THR A 182 19.63 -36.71 57.88
CA THR A 182 19.55 -35.96 59.14
C THR A 182 18.73 -34.69 59.01
N PRO A 183 18.27 -34.06 60.11
CA PRO A 183 17.65 -32.76 60.08
C PRO A 183 18.52 -31.64 59.45
N ASP A 184 19.84 -31.78 59.50
CA ASP A 184 20.77 -30.86 58.84
C ASP A 184 20.77 -31.05 57.31
N HIS A 185 20.74 -32.30 56.82
CA HIS A 185 20.48 -32.58 55.40
C HIS A 185 19.17 -32.01 54.91
N GLN A 186 18.11 -32.15 55.72
CA GLN A 186 16.78 -31.58 55.39
C GLN A 186 16.82 -30.06 55.28
N ARG A 187 17.41 -29.33 56.22
CA ARG A 187 17.55 -27.87 56.20
C ARG A 187 18.34 -27.40 54.97
N LEU A 188 19.46 -28.06 54.70
CA LEU A 188 20.31 -27.73 53.55
C LEU A 188 19.57 -27.91 52.23
N LEU A 189 18.84 -29.04 52.11
CA LEU A 189 18.07 -29.31 50.90
C LEU A 189 16.89 -28.37 50.73
N GLU A 190 16.24 -27.91 51.84
CA GLU A 190 15.19 -26.88 51.80
C GLU A 190 15.70 -25.54 51.26
N LEU A 191 16.88 -25.08 51.72
CA LEU A 191 17.53 -23.87 51.22
C LEU A 191 17.90 -24.01 49.73
N THR A 192 18.40 -25.16 49.33
CA THR A 192 18.73 -25.51 47.97
C THR A 192 17.48 -25.56 47.08
N ALA A 193 16.42 -26.22 47.55
CA ALA A 193 15.16 -26.40 46.81
C ALA A 193 14.51 -25.06 46.42
N SER A 194 14.56 -24.07 47.34
CA SER A 194 14.03 -22.74 47.03
C SER A 194 14.74 -22.06 45.87
N ARG A 195 16.08 -22.16 45.78
CA ARG A 195 16.89 -21.60 44.68
C ARG A 195 16.71 -22.39 43.38
N VAL A 196 16.72 -23.71 43.49
CA VAL A 196 16.50 -24.63 42.34
C VAL A 196 15.11 -24.43 41.75
N ALA A 197 14.10 -24.24 42.59
CA ALA A 197 12.74 -23.99 42.13
C ALA A 197 12.66 -22.74 41.25
N ILE A 198 13.28 -21.64 41.67
CA ILE A 198 13.31 -20.38 40.88
C ILE A 198 14.07 -20.60 39.56
N ALA A 199 15.22 -21.28 39.58
CA ALA A 199 16.00 -21.52 38.39
C ALA A 199 15.27 -22.42 37.36
N ILE A 200 14.60 -23.48 37.83
CA ILE A 200 13.77 -24.36 36.98
C ILE A 200 12.62 -23.56 36.34
N GLU A 201 11.93 -22.71 37.11
CA GLU A 201 10.82 -21.91 36.58
C GLU A 201 11.32 -20.87 35.57
N ASN A 202 12.46 -20.23 35.84
CA ASN A 202 13.09 -19.31 34.89
C ASN A 202 13.49 -20.01 33.59
N ALA A 203 14.10 -21.19 33.65
CA ALA A 203 14.44 -21.98 32.48
C ALA A 203 13.20 -22.40 31.67
N ARG A 204 12.11 -22.78 32.34
CA ARG A 204 10.81 -23.09 31.68
C ARG A 204 10.21 -21.87 30.99
N LEU A 205 10.18 -20.73 31.68
CA LEU A 205 9.69 -19.48 31.12
C LEU A 205 10.51 -19.03 29.92
N TYR A 206 11.84 -19.09 30.02
CA TYR A 206 12.74 -18.76 28.92
C TYR A 206 12.50 -19.64 27.70
N THR A 207 12.41 -20.96 27.88
CA THR A 207 12.13 -21.90 26.79
C THR A 207 10.78 -21.62 26.13
N ARG A 208 9.77 -21.28 26.94
CA ARG A 208 8.44 -20.91 26.43
C ARG A 208 8.46 -19.61 25.63
N VAL A 209 9.10 -18.57 26.15
CA VAL A 209 9.24 -17.27 25.48
C VAL A 209 10.06 -17.40 24.20
N SER A 210 11.18 -18.14 24.25
CA SER A 210 12.03 -18.39 23.09
C SER A 210 11.29 -19.11 21.97
N ARG A 211 10.49 -20.13 22.28
CA ARG A 211 9.62 -20.80 21.31
C ARG A 211 8.58 -19.86 20.71
N GLN A 212 7.96 -19.04 21.55
CA GLN A 212 6.96 -18.05 21.06
C GLN A 212 7.63 -17.03 20.14
N ALA A 213 8.80 -16.51 20.52
CA ALA A 213 9.55 -15.56 19.70
C ALA A 213 9.94 -16.17 18.35
N GLN A 214 10.45 -17.41 18.33
CA GLN A 214 10.79 -18.10 17.11
C GLN A 214 9.57 -18.34 16.19
N THR A 215 8.44 -18.72 16.77
CA THR A 215 7.19 -18.86 16.01
C THR A 215 6.75 -17.54 15.41
N LEU A 216 6.82 -16.44 16.17
CA LEU A 216 6.48 -15.10 15.68
C LEU A 216 7.42 -14.63 14.56
N THR A 217 8.72 -14.92 14.65
CA THR A 217 9.69 -14.59 13.60
C THR A 217 9.34 -15.31 12.29
N VAL A 218 9.08 -16.61 12.35
CA VAL A 218 8.67 -17.38 11.15
C VAL A 218 7.35 -16.87 10.58
N LEU A 219 6.37 -16.54 11.44
CA LEU A 219 5.10 -15.96 10.99
C LEU A 219 5.28 -14.59 10.34
N HIS A 220 6.21 -13.77 10.85
CA HIS A 220 6.53 -12.47 10.27
C HIS A 220 7.20 -12.61 8.90
N GLU A 221 8.17 -13.51 8.75
CA GLU A 221 8.81 -13.82 7.47
C GLU A 221 7.78 -14.29 6.43
N ILE A 222 6.90 -15.20 6.82
CA ILE A 222 5.80 -15.69 5.98
C ILE A 222 4.89 -14.53 5.57
N SER A 223 4.55 -13.65 6.50
CA SER A 223 3.68 -12.50 6.24
C SER A 223 4.29 -11.54 5.23
N GLN A 224 5.59 -11.23 5.35
CA GLN A 224 6.29 -10.39 4.39
C GLN A 224 6.35 -11.03 3.00
N GLU A 225 6.66 -12.32 2.94
CA GLU A 225 6.75 -13.05 1.69
C GLU A 225 5.40 -13.12 0.95
N ILE A 226 4.31 -13.35 1.67
CA ILE A 226 2.95 -13.38 1.11
C ILE A 226 2.50 -11.99 0.63
N THR A 227 2.83 -10.92 1.36
CA THR A 227 2.36 -9.56 1.05
C THR A 227 3.00 -8.98 -0.22
N SER A 228 4.16 -9.48 -0.64
CA SER A 228 4.85 -9.04 -1.86
C SER A 228 4.27 -9.60 -3.16
N ILE A 229 3.39 -10.60 -3.10
CA ILE A 229 2.81 -11.25 -4.28
C ILE A 229 1.48 -10.59 -4.62
N LEU A 230 1.41 -9.99 -5.79
CA LEU A 230 0.23 -9.25 -6.26
C LEU A 230 -0.71 -10.10 -7.14
N ASP A 231 -0.20 -11.17 -7.75
CA ASP A 231 -1.06 -12.10 -8.50
C ASP A 231 -1.76 -13.06 -7.51
N PRO A 232 -3.10 -13.15 -7.53
CA PRO A 232 -3.84 -14.00 -6.60
C PRO A 232 -3.58 -15.51 -6.77
N ASP A 233 -3.26 -15.98 -7.96
CA ASP A 233 -3.07 -17.42 -8.23
C ASP A 233 -1.68 -17.86 -7.76
N ASP A 234 -0.63 -17.06 -8.05
CA ASP A 234 0.73 -17.24 -7.53
C ASP A 234 0.73 -17.14 -5.98
N LEU A 235 -0.06 -16.22 -5.43
CA LEU A 235 -0.22 -16.05 -3.99
C LEU A 235 -0.76 -17.33 -3.33
N LEU A 236 -1.80 -17.96 -3.89
CA LEU A 236 -2.39 -19.18 -3.32
C LEU A 236 -1.40 -20.35 -3.34
N GLU A 237 -0.62 -20.51 -4.39
CA GLU A 237 0.42 -21.53 -4.47
C GLU A 237 1.51 -21.30 -3.42
N ARG A 238 1.97 -20.06 -3.27
CA ARG A 238 2.98 -19.70 -2.27
C ARG A 238 2.49 -19.90 -0.85
N ILE A 239 1.22 -19.59 -0.56
CA ILE A 239 0.58 -19.86 0.74
C ILE A 239 0.66 -21.36 1.07
N GLY A 240 0.37 -22.24 0.11
CA GLY A 240 0.47 -23.69 0.30
C GLY A 240 1.87 -24.13 0.71
N ALA A 241 2.89 -23.65 0.02
CA ALA A 241 4.30 -23.97 0.32
C ALA A 241 4.73 -23.44 1.71
N LEU A 242 4.29 -22.25 2.09
CA LEU A 242 4.64 -21.63 3.38
C LEU A 242 3.92 -22.30 4.56
N LEU A 243 2.64 -22.65 4.40
CA LEU A 243 1.89 -23.40 5.40
C LEU A 243 2.56 -24.73 5.73
N LYS A 244 3.09 -25.43 4.72
CA LYS A 244 3.79 -26.71 4.90
C LYS A 244 5.05 -26.61 5.78
N ARG A 245 5.69 -25.46 5.83
CA ARG A 245 6.86 -25.20 6.71
C ARG A 245 6.49 -25.13 8.19
N VAL A 246 5.23 -24.82 8.52
CA VAL A 246 4.78 -24.55 9.89
C VAL A 246 3.85 -25.64 10.41
N ILE A 247 2.94 -26.12 9.56
CA ILE A 247 1.98 -27.18 9.89
C ILE A 247 2.11 -28.26 8.84
N ASP A 248 2.43 -29.48 9.25
CA ASP A 248 2.43 -30.60 8.32
C ASP A 248 0.99 -31.01 7.98
N PHE A 249 0.72 -31.17 6.69
CA PHE A 249 -0.56 -31.62 6.14
C PHE A 249 -0.32 -32.55 4.96
N GLN A 250 -1.27 -33.40 4.67
CA GLN A 250 -1.25 -34.23 3.47
C GLN A 250 -2.14 -33.66 2.37
N MET A 251 -3.16 -32.92 2.77
CA MET A 251 -4.01 -32.18 1.84
C MET A 251 -4.26 -30.78 2.37
N LEU A 252 -4.25 -29.82 1.46
CA LEU A 252 -4.61 -28.42 1.68
C LEU A 252 -5.64 -28.04 0.66
N THR A 253 -6.69 -27.37 1.10
CA THR A 253 -7.67 -26.75 0.21
C THR A 253 -7.89 -25.31 0.63
N ILE A 254 -7.90 -24.38 -0.33
CA ILE A 254 -8.27 -22.97 -0.14
C ILE A 254 -9.51 -22.70 -0.99
N LEU A 255 -10.58 -22.31 -0.33
CA LEU A 255 -11.82 -21.90 -0.96
C LEU A 255 -12.04 -20.41 -0.71
N LEU A 256 -12.53 -19.70 -1.70
CA LEU A 256 -12.86 -18.28 -1.58
C LEU A 256 -14.34 -18.04 -1.83
N TRP A 257 -14.93 -17.12 -1.07
CA TRP A 257 -16.33 -16.75 -1.21
C TRP A 257 -16.59 -16.08 -2.57
N ASN A 258 -17.63 -16.51 -3.24
CA ASN A 258 -18.15 -15.87 -4.44
C ASN A 258 -19.56 -15.34 -4.13
N GLU A 259 -19.73 -14.01 -4.20
CA GLU A 259 -20.99 -13.33 -3.92
C GLU A 259 -22.09 -13.66 -4.94
N ALA A 260 -21.71 -13.93 -6.19
CA ALA A 260 -22.68 -14.20 -7.26
C ALA A 260 -23.32 -15.58 -7.13
N THR A 261 -22.58 -16.58 -6.63
CA THR A 261 -23.05 -17.97 -6.45
C THR A 261 -23.45 -18.26 -5.01
N GLU A 262 -23.15 -17.35 -4.07
CA GLU A 262 -23.33 -17.53 -2.62
C GLU A 262 -22.71 -18.84 -2.09
N GLN A 263 -21.52 -19.18 -2.63
CA GLN A 263 -20.78 -20.38 -2.27
C GLN A 263 -19.29 -20.11 -2.10
N PHE A 264 -18.63 -20.97 -1.34
CA PHE A 264 -17.18 -21.04 -1.29
C PHE A 264 -16.68 -21.86 -2.49
N GLU A 265 -16.06 -21.17 -3.43
CA GLU A 265 -15.50 -21.78 -4.63
C GLU A 265 -14.07 -22.24 -4.39
N HIS A 266 -13.77 -23.41 -4.91
CA HIS A 266 -12.43 -23.95 -4.93
C HIS A 266 -11.48 -23.07 -5.74
N ARG A 267 -10.35 -22.69 -5.15
CA ARG A 267 -9.30 -21.89 -5.81
C ARG A 267 -7.96 -22.59 -5.85
N PHE A 268 -7.61 -23.32 -4.80
CA PHE A 268 -6.34 -24.02 -4.73
C PHE A 268 -6.45 -25.29 -3.89
N SER A 269 -5.86 -26.38 -4.35
CA SER A 269 -5.68 -27.60 -3.54
C SER A 269 -4.39 -28.31 -3.89
N THR A 270 -3.79 -28.90 -2.87
CA THR A 270 -2.70 -29.88 -3.02
C THR A 270 -3.02 -31.16 -2.26
N ARG A 271 -2.62 -32.28 -2.84
CA ARG A 271 -2.70 -33.59 -2.22
C ARG A 271 -1.35 -34.28 -2.34
N TYR A 272 -0.75 -34.64 -1.20
CA TYR A 272 0.60 -35.25 -1.14
C TYR A 272 1.68 -34.43 -1.87
N GLY A 273 1.52 -33.10 -1.92
CA GLY A 273 2.44 -32.18 -2.60
C GLY A 273 2.13 -31.94 -4.08
N GLU A 274 1.17 -32.64 -4.67
CA GLU A 274 0.73 -32.41 -6.05
C GLU A 274 -0.53 -31.53 -6.11
N ARG A 275 -0.61 -30.65 -7.10
CA ARG A 275 -1.77 -29.80 -7.33
C ARG A 275 -2.95 -30.64 -7.81
N VAL A 276 -4.10 -30.47 -7.20
CA VAL A 276 -5.33 -31.20 -7.53
C VAL A 276 -6.43 -30.20 -7.83
N ASN A 277 -7.12 -30.38 -8.96
CA ASN A 277 -8.33 -29.63 -9.24
C ASN A 277 -9.52 -30.32 -8.58
N ARG A 278 -10.15 -29.64 -7.62
CA ARG A 278 -11.42 -30.04 -7.02
C ARG A 278 -12.55 -29.20 -7.62
N GLU A 279 -13.56 -29.83 -8.13
CA GLU A 279 -14.67 -29.12 -8.78
C GLU A 279 -15.82 -28.76 -7.81
N ARG A 280 -15.71 -29.13 -6.53
CA ARG A 280 -16.83 -28.98 -5.59
C ARG A 280 -16.76 -27.66 -4.83
N ASN A 281 -17.81 -26.86 -4.98
CA ASN A 281 -18.12 -25.71 -4.15
C ASN A 281 -18.78 -26.14 -2.85
N VAL A 282 -18.67 -25.32 -1.81
CA VAL A 282 -19.19 -25.58 -0.47
C VAL A 282 -20.14 -24.44 -0.06
N ALA A 283 -21.34 -24.80 0.38
CA ALA A 283 -22.30 -23.81 0.88
C ALA A 283 -21.95 -23.37 2.32
N LEU A 284 -22.45 -22.21 2.72
CA LEU A 284 -22.27 -21.71 4.09
C LEU A 284 -22.93 -22.67 5.10
N GLY A 285 -22.15 -23.21 6.02
CA GLY A 285 -22.58 -24.18 7.02
C GLY A 285 -22.50 -25.64 6.58
N GLU A 286 -22.14 -25.92 5.33
CA GLU A 286 -21.97 -27.28 4.82
C GLU A 286 -20.59 -27.84 5.21
N GLY A 287 -20.57 -29.01 5.80
CA GLY A 287 -19.31 -29.67 6.20
C GLY A 287 -18.55 -28.93 7.31
N LEU A 288 -17.30 -29.31 7.53
CA LEU A 288 -16.41 -28.64 8.49
C LEU A 288 -15.99 -27.25 7.95
N ILE A 289 -15.70 -27.15 6.68
CA ILE A 289 -15.34 -25.92 5.96
C ILE A 289 -16.44 -24.86 6.09
N GLY A 290 -17.70 -25.20 5.67
CA GLY A 290 -18.82 -24.28 5.76
C GLY A 290 -19.23 -23.97 7.21
N THR A 291 -18.98 -24.90 8.15
CA THR A 291 -19.18 -24.66 9.57
C THR A 291 -18.17 -23.65 10.10
N ALA A 292 -16.88 -23.76 9.74
CA ALA A 292 -15.85 -22.78 10.11
C ALA A 292 -16.21 -21.37 9.60
N ALA A 293 -16.69 -21.27 8.36
CA ALA A 293 -17.15 -20.03 7.78
C ALA A 293 -18.35 -19.43 8.55
N ARG A 294 -19.39 -20.22 8.82
CA ARG A 294 -20.60 -19.77 9.50
C ARG A 294 -20.35 -19.34 10.93
N THR A 295 -19.51 -20.10 11.66
CA THR A 295 -19.18 -19.78 13.06
C THR A 295 -18.11 -18.71 13.20
N ARG A 296 -17.46 -18.33 12.09
CA ARG A 296 -16.30 -17.39 12.08
C ARG A 296 -15.19 -17.84 13.03
N ALA A 297 -15.05 -19.13 13.23
CA ALA A 297 -14.11 -19.73 14.16
C ALA A 297 -13.49 -20.99 13.54
N PRO A 298 -12.25 -21.33 13.90
CA PRO A 298 -11.63 -22.54 13.40
C PRO A 298 -12.37 -23.79 13.91
N VAL A 299 -12.46 -24.81 13.08
CA VAL A 299 -13.08 -26.09 13.39
C VAL A 299 -12.03 -27.17 13.34
N LEU A 300 -11.85 -27.88 14.45
CA LEU A 300 -10.94 -29.02 14.58
C LEU A 300 -11.77 -30.30 14.72
N SER A 301 -11.57 -31.26 13.82
CA SER A 301 -12.10 -32.61 13.93
C SER A 301 -10.97 -33.62 14.15
N PRO A 302 -10.80 -34.16 15.36
CA PRO A 302 -9.72 -35.11 15.66
C PRO A 302 -9.90 -36.48 14.97
N ASP A 303 -11.14 -36.90 14.70
CA ASP A 303 -11.49 -38.10 13.92
C ASP A 303 -12.75 -37.81 13.09
N VAL A 304 -12.55 -37.48 11.82
CA VAL A 304 -13.63 -37.08 10.90
C VAL A 304 -14.73 -38.11 10.74
N ARG A 305 -14.43 -39.41 10.97
CA ARG A 305 -15.42 -40.51 10.88
C ARG A 305 -16.47 -40.46 12.00
N LYS A 306 -16.16 -39.75 13.08
CA LYS A 306 -17.04 -39.55 14.25
C LYS A 306 -17.71 -38.18 14.25
N ASP A 307 -17.34 -37.29 13.34
CA ASP A 307 -17.89 -35.94 13.25
C ASP A 307 -19.09 -35.95 12.28
N PRO A 308 -20.33 -35.73 12.75
CA PRO A 308 -21.51 -35.76 11.91
C PRO A 308 -21.56 -34.66 10.85
N ARG A 309 -20.69 -33.63 10.98
CA ARG A 309 -20.57 -32.53 10.02
C ARG A 309 -19.67 -32.89 8.85
N TYR A 310 -18.82 -33.93 9.01
CA TYR A 310 -17.85 -34.29 7.98
C TYR A 310 -18.53 -34.79 6.71
N PHE A 311 -18.10 -34.23 5.60
CA PHE A 311 -18.50 -34.67 4.29
C PHE A 311 -17.37 -35.47 3.64
N ASN A 312 -17.58 -36.74 3.41
CA ASN A 312 -16.56 -37.66 2.93
C ASN A 312 -16.18 -37.38 1.45
N VAL A 313 -15.26 -36.48 1.23
CA VAL A 313 -14.67 -36.22 -0.08
C VAL A 313 -13.42 -37.06 -0.32
N ASN A 314 -12.66 -37.35 0.74
CA ASN A 314 -11.47 -38.16 0.68
C ASN A 314 -11.54 -39.29 1.72
N PRO A 315 -11.68 -40.57 1.29
CA PRO A 315 -11.77 -41.72 2.19
C PRO A 315 -10.54 -41.94 3.10
N GLU A 316 -9.40 -41.35 2.76
CA GLU A 316 -8.14 -41.47 3.52
C GLU A 316 -8.05 -40.49 4.68
N THR A 317 -8.84 -39.42 4.68
CA THR A 317 -8.80 -38.40 5.74
C THR A 317 -9.25 -38.97 7.07
N ARG A 318 -8.52 -38.68 8.13
CA ARG A 318 -8.81 -39.08 9.51
C ARG A 318 -8.94 -37.91 10.46
N SER A 319 -8.19 -36.83 10.26
CA SER A 319 -8.35 -35.58 11.01
C SER A 319 -8.34 -34.40 10.07
N GLU A 320 -9.07 -33.34 10.44
CA GLU A 320 -9.27 -32.14 9.64
C GLU A 320 -9.22 -30.90 10.52
N LEU A 321 -8.66 -29.83 9.98
CA LEU A 321 -8.58 -28.52 10.61
C LEU A 321 -8.89 -27.44 9.59
N SER A 322 -10.08 -26.84 9.72
CA SER A 322 -10.55 -25.75 8.86
C SER A 322 -10.48 -24.42 9.59
N ALA A 323 -9.96 -23.37 8.95
CA ALA A 323 -9.91 -22.01 9.50
C ALA A 323 -10.49 -20.99 8.53
N PRO A 324 -11.39 -20.10 8.99
CA PRO A 324 -11.96 -19.06 8.14
C PRO A 324 -10.92 -17.96 7.85
N LEU A 325 -10.93 -17.48 6.62
CA LEU A 325 -10.21 -16.30 6.17
C LEU A 325 -11.10 -15.08 6.42
N ILE A 326 -10.77 -14.28 7.44
CA ILE A 326 -11.60 -13.14 7.85
C ILE A 326 -10.86 -11.84 7.51
N TYR A 327 -11.51 -10.98 6.72
CA TYR A 327 -11.03 -9.65 6.38
C TYR A 327 -12.09 -8.61 6.73
N LYS A 328 -11.73 -7.59 7.54
CA LYS A 328 -12.64 -6.53 8.01
C LYS A 328 -13.97 -7.06 8.59
N GLY A 329 -13.91 -8.21 9.28
CA GLY A 329 -15.08 -8.83 9.90
C GLY A 329 -15.89 -9.75 8.98
N GLU A 330 -15.62 -9.82 7.68
CA GLU A 330 -16.30 -10.71 6.74
C GLU A 330 -15.44 -11.92 6.39
N VAL A 331 -16.10 -13.07 6.18
CA VAL A 331 -15.43 -14.29 5.76
C VAL A 331 -15.26 -14.28 4.25
N ILE A 332 -14.03 -14.14 3.78
CA ILE A 332 -13.69 -14.11 2.35
C ILE A 332 -13.27 -15.47 1.80
N GLY A 333 -13.10 -16.47 2.65
CA GLY A 333 -12.70 -17.81 2.29
C GLY A 333 -12.48 -18.72 3.49
N VAL A 334 -11.97 -19.93 3.21
CA VAL A 334 -11.58 -20.92 4.23
C VAL A 334 -10.32 -21.64 3.78
N ILE A 335 -9.39 -21.85 4.70
CA ILE A 335 -8.27 -22.77 4.55
C ILE A 335 -8.62 -24.07 5.28
N ASP A 336 -8.45 -25.18 4.60
CA ASP A 336 -8.70 -26.50 5.12
C ASP A 336 -7.48 -27.40 5.00
N LEU A 337 -7.09 -28.03 6.11
CA LEU A 337 -5.98 -28.96 6.24
C LEU A 337 -6.47 -30.34 6.62
N GLU A 338 -6.07 -31.37 5.86
CA GLU A 338 -6.47 -32.75 6.14
C GLU A 338 -5.22 -33.65 6.35
N HIS A 339 -5.40 -34.66 7.23
CA HIS A 339 -4.35 -35.65 7.50
C HIS A 339 -4.92 -37.07 7.67
N THR A 340 -4.14 -38.10 7.28
CA THR A 340 -4.54 -39.52 7.35
C THR A 340 -4.38 -40.15 8.74
N ARG A 341 -3.91 -39.42 9.74
CA ARG A 341 -3.78 -39.88 11.13
C ARG A 341 -4.87 -39.28 12.00
N VAL A 342 -5.48 -40.10 12.86
CA VAL A 342 -6.39 -39.64 13.89
C VAL A 342 -5.66 -38.83 14.96
N ASN A 343 -6.28 -37.82 15.52
CA ASN A 343 -5.73 -36.92 16.53
C ASN A 343 -4.41 -36.22 16.11
N TYR A 344 -4.21 -36.02 14.80
CA TYR A 344 -3.00 -35.38 14.31
C TYR A 344 -2.99 -33.89 14.64
N TYR A 345 -4.06 -33.18 14.32
CA TYR A 345 -4.19 -31.77 14.67
C TYR A 345 -4.62 -31.60 16.13
N ASN A 346 -4.09 -30.55 16.77
CA ASN A 346 -4.34 -30.18 18.15
C ASN A 346 -4.61 -28.67 18.27
N GLU A 347 -4.85 -28.19 19.49
CA GLU A 347 -5.12 -26.78 19.75
C GLU A 347 -3.95 -25.83 19.36
N ASP A 348 -2.69 -26.31 19.39
CA ASP A 348 -1.53 -25.52 18.99
C ASP A 348 -1.52 -25.31 17.47
N HIS A 349 -1.81 -26.38 16.70
CA HIS A 349 -2.02 -26.29 15.25
C HIS A 349 -3.19 -25.36 14.91
N GLN A 350 -4.29 -25.44 15.65
CA GLN A 350 -5.47 -24.59 15.47
C GLN A 350 -5.11 -23.10 15.67
N ARG A 351 -4.39 -22.76 16.75
CA ARG A 351 -3.95 -21.38 17.01
C ARG A 351 -3.02 -20.86 15.91
N THR A 352 -2.09 -21.69 15.48
CA THR A 352 -1.13 -21.35 14.42
C THR A 352 -1.84 -21.11 13.09
N LEU A 353 -2.74 -22.02 12.69
CA LEU A 353 -3.52 -21.86 11.46
C LEU A 353 -4.41 -20.63 11.50
N THR A 354 -5.04 -20.31 12.63
CA THR A 354 -5.87 -19.12 12.78
C THR A 354 -5.06 -17.83 12.59
N THR A 355 -3.85 -17.78 13.15
CA THR A 355 -2.97 -16.63 12.97
C THR A 355 -2.55 -16.47 11.52
N LEU A 356 -2.16 -17.56 10.85
CA LEU A 356 -1.81 -17.55 9.43
C LEU A 356 -3.00 -17.22 8.53
N ALA A 357 -4.20 -17.77 8.82
CA ALA A 357 -5.43 -17.50 8.09
C ALA A 357 -5.77 -16.00 8.08
N SER A 358 -5.53 -15.30 9.18
CA SER A 358 -5.73 -13.85 9.26
C SER A 358 -4.78 -13.09 8.33
N GLN A 359 -3.50 -13.47 8.25
CA GLN A 359 -2.54 -12.86 7.34
C GLN A 359 -2.84 -13.18 5.87
N VAL A 360 -3.18 -14.44 5.60
CA VAL A 360 -3.60 -14.89 4.27
C VAL A 360 -4.83 -14.13 3.80
N ALA A 361 -5.81 -13.90 4.67
CA ALA A 361 -7.00 -13.13 4.33
C ALA A 361 -6.67 -11.70 3.89
N ILE A 362 -5.78 -11.03 4.62
CA ILE A 362 -5.31 -9.68 4.26
C ILE A 362 -4.61 -9.69 2.90
N SER A 363 -3.72 -10.65 2.67
CA SER A 363 -2.93 -10.72 1.43
C SER A 363 -3.81 -11.03 0.22
N ILE A 364 -4.77 -11.96 0.34
CA ILE A 364 -5.74 -12.27 -0.72
C ILE A 364 -6.62 -11.04 -1.03
N ALA A 365 -7.10 -10.34 0.01
CA ALA A 365 -7.89 -9.13 -0.18
C ALA A 365 -7.09 -8.03 -0.91
N ASN A 366 -5.82 -7.83 -0.53
CA ASN A 366 -4.92 -6.88 -1.18
C ASN A 366 -4.67 -7.27 -2.65
N ALA A 367 -4.32 -8.53 -2.94
CA ALA A 367 -4.09 -9.00 -4.29
C ALA A 367 -5.33 -8.82 -5.20
N ARG A 368 -6.54 -9.09 -4.67
CA ARG A 368 -7.81 -8.83 -5.39
C ARG A 368 -8.03 -7.35 -5.68
N LEU A 369 -7.74 -6.47 -4.70
CA LEU A 369 -7.85 -5.02 -4.88
C LEU A 369 -6.86 -4.51 -5.92
N TYR A 370 -5.61 -4.95 -5.88
CA TYR A 370 -4.60 -4.59 -6.88
C TYR A 370 -4.99 -5.02 -8.30
N ARG A 371 -5.46 -6.27 -8.45
CA ARG A 371 -5.94 -6.75 -9.76
C ARG A 371 -7.07 -5.88 -10.29
N ARG A 372 -8.06 -5.55 -9.44
CA ARG A 372 -9.19 -4.70 -9.83
C ARG A 372 -8.77 -3.29 -10.23
N ILE A 373 -7.89 -2.66 -9.43
CA ILE A 373 -7.34 -1.33 -9.75
C ILE A 373 -6.63 -1.37 -11.11
N HIS A 374 -5.79 -2.37 -11.34
CA HIS A 374 -5.04 -2.51 -12.58
C HIS A 374 -5.95 -2.75 -13.80
N GLU A 375 -7.00 -3.56 -13.65
CA GLU A 375 -8.01 -3.77 -14.71
C GLU A 375 -8.80 -2.48 -15.02
N GLU A 376 -9.18 -1.72 -13.99
CA GLU A 376 -9.86 -0.43 -14.14
C GLU A 376 -8.93 0.62 -14.79
N GLU A 377 -7.65 0.67 -14.39
CA GLU A 377 -6.63 1.55 -14.97
C GLU A 377 -6.42 1.24 -16.47
N GLN A 378 -6.21 -0.01 -16.83
CA GLN A 378 -6.06 -0.43 -18.22
C GLN A 378 -7.32 -0.16 -19.06
N ARG A 379 -8.50 -0.24 -18.46
CA ARG A 379 -9.74 0.12 -19.12
C ARG A 379 -9.79 1.62 -19.38
N MET A 380 -9.48 2.42 -18.37
CA MET A 380 -9.46 3.89 -18.47
C MET A 380 -8.44 4.36 -19.52
N GLU A 381 -7.24 3.78 -19.56
CA GLU A 381 -6.22 4.08 -20.58
C GLU A 381 -6.73 3.81 -22.01
N ARG A 382 -7.41 2.67 -22.20
CA ARG A 382 -8.01 2.34 -23.52
C ARG A 382 -9.11 3.31 -23.92
N ASP A 383 -9.99 3.68 -22.98
CA ASP A 383 -11.09 4.63 -23.23
C ASP A 383 -10.53 6.03 -23.56
N LEU A 384 -9.47 6.48 -22.86
CA LEU A 384 -8.78 7.74 -23.15
C LEU A 384 -8.04 7.72 -24.50
N ALA A 385 -7.39 6.61 -24.85
CA ALA A 385 -6.74 6.47 -26.15
C ALA A 385 -7.75 6.55 -27.31
N MET A 386 -8.92 5.95 -27.13
CA MET A 386 -10.01 6.03 -28.13
C MET A 386 -10.57 7.47 -28.23
N ALA A 387 -10.76 8.16 -27.10
CA ALA A 387 -11.21 9.56 -27.09
C ALA A 387 -10.20 10.48 -27.79
N ARG A 388 -8.89 10.25 -27.58
CA ARG A 388 -7.80 10.96 -28.28
C ARG A 388 -7.88 10.76 -29.79
N GLU A 389 -8.08 9.52 -30.24
CA GLU A 389 -8.21 9.24 -31.67
C GLU A 389 -9.39 10.00 -32.30
N VAL A 390 -10.52 10.04 -31.60
CA VAL A 390 -11.70 10.81 -32.03
C VAL A 390 -11.37 12.31 -32.09
N GLN A 391 -10.73 12.87 -31.06
CA GLN A 391 -10.35 14.29 -31.03
C GLN A 391 -9.42 14.67 -32.18
N LEU A 392 -8.36 13.88 -32.41
CA LEU A 392 -7.41 14.12 -33.50
C LEU A 392 -8.08 14.05 -34.89
N ARG A 393 -9.13 13.24 -35.03
CA ARG A 393 -9.92 13.18 -36.29
C ARG A 393 -10.87 14.37 -36.46
N LEU A 394 -11.25 15.05 -35.36
CA LEU A 394 -12.04 16.28 -35.43
C LEU A 394 -11.20 17.47 -35.85
N LEU A 395 -9.92 17.49 -35.55
CA LEU A 395 -8.99 18.55 -35.95
C LEU A 395 -8.68 18.44 -37.46
N PRO A 396 -8.46 19.57 -38.16
CA PRO A 396 -8.02 19.58 -39.55
C PRO A 396 -6.69 18.87 -39.74
N GLN A 397 -6.64 17.85 -40.57
CA GLN A 397 -5.41 17.07 -40.83
C GLN A 397 -4.41 17.87 -41.66
N HIS A 398 -4.90 18.73 -42.55
CA HIS A 398 -4.08 19.55 -43.43
C HIS A 398 -4.63 20.97 -43.45
N PRO A 399 -3.83 22.00 -43.09
CA PRO A 399 -4.22 23.38 -43.26
C PRO A 399 -4.49 23.70 -44.73
N PRO A 400 -5.52 24.52 -45.04
CA PRO A 400 -5.79 24.94 -46.41
C PRO A 400 -4.69 25.86 -46.93
N GLN A 401 -4.46 25.83 -48.23
CA GLN A 401 -3.52 26.74 -48.90
C GLN A 401 -4.31 27.83 -49.61
N PRO A 402 -4.43 29.04 -49.00
CA PRO A 402 -5.19 30.13 -49.59
C PRO A 402 -4.42 30.88 -50.65
N LEU A 403 -5.15 31.66 -51.47
CA LEU A 403 -4.56 32.57 -52.45
C LEU A 403 -3.59 33.54 -51.75
N HIS A 404 -2.37 33.64 -52.24
CA HIS A 404 -1.30 34.51 -51.76
C HIS A 404 -0.87 34.32 -50.29
N ALA A 405 -1.16 33.16 -49.71
CA ALA A 405 -0.62 32.85 -48.36
C ALA A 405 -0.44 31.33 -48.20
N GLU A 406 0.35 30.97 -47.22
CA GLU A 406 0.47 29.60 -46.71
C GLU A 406 0.06 29.56 -45.22
N ILE A 407 -0.51 28.45 -44.80
CA ILE A 407 -0.92 28.23 -43.41
C ILE A 407 -0.29 26.93 -42.89
N ALA A 408 0.27 26.99 -41.71
CA ALA A 408 0.72 25.82 -40.95
C ALA A 408 0.08 25.82 -39.58
N ALA A 409 -0.16 24.63 -39.03
CA ALA A 409 -0.75 24.46 -37.68
C ALA A 409 -0.19 23.23 -36.99
N SER A 410 -0.09 23.31 -35.68
CA SER A 410 0.28 22.18 -34.84
C SER A 410 -0.50 22.24 -33.52
N PHE A 411 -0.83 21.07 -32.99
CA PHE A 411 -1.52 20.87 -31.72
C PHE A 411 -0.81 19.76 -30.94
N ARG A 412 -0.48 20.04 -29.69
CA ARG A 412 0.10 19.09 -28.74
C ARG A 412 -0.71 19.14 -27.45
N PRO A 413 -1.50 18.11 -27.15
CA PRO A 413 -2.23 18.06 -25.90
C PRO A 413 -1.29 17.79 -24.72
N ALA A 414 -1.50 18.45 -23.60
CA ALA A 414 -0.77 18.26 -22.34
C ALA A 414 -1.04 16.89 -21.72
N ARG A 415 -2.22 16.34 -21.95
CA ARG A 415 -2.65 15.03 -21.47
C ARG A 415 -3.08 14.13 -22.62
N ALA A 416 -3.75 13.02 -22.32
CA ALA A 416 -4.28 12.14 -23.35
C ALA A 416 -5.21 12.86 -24.33
N ILE A 417 -6.00 13.83 -23.85
CA ILE A 417 -6.93 14.68 -24.60
C ILE A 417 -6.85 16.11 -24.07
N GLY A 418 -7.09 17.11 -24.95
CA GLY A 418 -6.94 18.54 -24.64
C GLY A 418 -8.22 19.34 -24.78
N GLY A 419 -8.21 20.56 -24.22
CA GLY A 419 -9.27 21.57 -24.34
C GLY A 419 -9.14 22.44 -25.58
N ASP A 420 -7.95 22.57 -26.14
CA ASP A 420 -7.67 23.36 -27.31
C ASP A 420 -8.32 22.82 -28.58
N LEU A 421 -8.71 23.72 -29.44
CA LEU A 421 -9.24 23.41 -30.77
C LEU A 421 -8.77 24.44 -31.79
N TYR A 422 -8.53 24.01 -33.01
CA TYR A 422 -8.42 24.88 -34.16
C TYR A 422 -9.21 24.32 -35.34
N ASP A 423 -9.71 25.22 -36.20
CA ASP A 423 -10.47 24.81 -37.38
C ASP A 423 -10.28 25.80 -38.53
N PHE A 424 -10.53 25.35 -39.73
CA PHE A 424 -10.47 26.15 -40.95
C PHE A 424 -11.77 26.00 -41.75
N ALA A 425 -12.25 27.12 -42.30
CA ALA A 425 -13.31 27.06 -43.31
C ALA A 425 -12.88 27.79 -44.58
N VAL A 426 -13.04 27.10 -45.71
CA VAL A 426 -12.66 27.62 -47.04
C VAL A 426 -13.90 28.19 -47.72
N TYR A 427 -13.80 29.43 -48.15
CA TYR A 427 -14.85 30.09 -48.91
C TYR A 427 -14.42 30.20 -50.38
N GLY A 428 -15.25 29.69 -51.32
CA GLY A 428 -15.02 29.79 -52.73
C GLY A 428 -15.12 31.27 -53.21
N PRO A 429 -14.75 31.57 -54.46
CA PRO A 429 -14.84 32.92 -55.01
C PRO A 429 -16.24 33.49 -54.79
N ALA A 430 -16.33 34.71 -54.25
CA ALA A 430 -17.60 35.41 -54.10
C ALA A 430 -18.26 35.57 -55.47
N SER A 431 -19.39 34.93 -55.70
CA SER A 431 -20.17 35.23 -56.90
C SER A 431 -20.65 36.67 -56.79
N ALA A 432 -20.70 37.36 -57.92
CA ALA A 432 -21.10 38.79 -57.96
C ALA A 432 -22.52 39.06 -57.39
N THR A 433 -23.29 38.01 -57.07
CA THR A 433 -24.62 38.03 -56.48
C THR A 433 -24.63 38.18 -54.94
N ASP A 434 -23.50 38.02 -54.26
CA ASP A 434 -23.43 38.06 -52.77
C ASP A 434 -23.41 39.51 -52.20
N ARG A 435 -23.39 40.54 -53.04
CA ARG A 435 -23.27 41.94 -52.60
C ARG A 435 -24.58 42.60 -52.21
N ASP A 436 -25.74 41.98 -52.48
CA ASP A 436 -27.04 42.71 -52.36
C ASP A 436 -28.21 41.85 -51.85
N SER A 437 -28.00 40.84 -51.06
CA SER A 437 -29.12 40.08 -50.51
C SER A 437 -29.06 39.92 -49.00
N GLY A 438 -29.60 40.89 -48.28
CA GLY A 438 -30.12 40.72 -46.91
C GLY A 438 -31.35 39.81 -46.86
N ARG A 439 -31.40 38.74 -47.67
CA ARG A 439 -32.45 37.74 -47.61
C ARG A 439 -31.81 36.35 -47.37
N ALA A 440 -32.12 35.83 -46.22
CA ALA A 440 -31.91 34.45 -45.83
C ALA A 440 -32.55 33.53 -46.89
N GLY A 441 -31.72 32.94 -47.76
CA GLY A 441 -32.09 31.85 -48.65
C GLY A 441 -31.61 30.53 -48.09
N GLU A 442 -32.54 29.67 -47.70
CA GLU A 442 -32.30 28.26 -47.37
C GLU A 442 -31.68 27.55 -48.58
N GLY A 443 -30.37 27.36 -48.52
CA GLY A 443 -29.63 26.58 -49.50
C GLY A 443 -28.64 25.69 -48.78
N ASN A 444 -28.94 24.40 -48.72
CA ASN A 444 -28.13 23.31 -48.18
C ASN A 444 -26.79 23.20 -48.93
N ALA A 445 -25.81 24.06 -48.56
CA ALA A 445 -24.42 23.88 -49.02
C ALA A 445 -23.66 23.17 -47.90
N LEU A 446 -23.55 21.85 -48.03
CA LEU A 446 -22.65 21.01 -47.26
C LEU A 446 -21.24 21.62 -47.27
N VAL A 447 -20.80 22.15 -46.14
CA VAL A 447 -19.39 22.50 -45.90
C VAL A 447 -18.58 21.23 -46.05
N ARG A 448 -17.87 21.13 -47.16
CA ARG A 448 -16.93 20.00 -47.39
C ARG A 448 -15.76 20.14 -46.44
N ARG A 449 -15.44 19.05 -45.75
CA ARG A 449 -14.16 18.83 -45.11
C ARG A 449 -13.01 19.25 -46.01
N THR A 450 -11.91 19.70 -45.41
CA THR A 450 -10.62 20.16 -45.92
C THR A 450 -9.94 19.36 -47.05
N GLU A 451 -10.65 18.57 -47.82
CA GLU A 451 -10.17 18.22 -49.14
C GLU A 451 -10.40 19.43 -50.04
N PRO A 452 -9.37 19.93 -50.75
CA PRO A 452 -9.57 20.98 -51.71
C PRO A 452 -10.73 20.53 -52.62
N PRO A 453 -11.70 21.41 -52.98
CA PRO A 453 -12.70 21.04 -53.93
C PRO A 453 -11.95 20.55 -55.19
N PRO A 454 -12.42 19.51 -55.89
CA PRO A 454 -11.94 19.23 -57.20
C PRO A 454 -12.42 20.38 -58.11
N SER A 455 -11.75 21.52 -57.97
CA SER A 455 -11.87 22.62 -58.91
C SER A 455 -11.14 22.15 -60.16
N GLY A 456 -11.87 21.86 -61.19
CA GLY A 456 -11.31 21.51 -62.49
C GLY A 456 -10.44 22.60 -63.11
N ASP A 457 -10.24 23.73 -62.43
CA ASP A 457 -9.46 24.88 -62.93
C ASP A 457 -8.21 25.21 -62.07
N GLY A 458 -7.94 24.45 -60.95
CA GLY A 458 -6.73 24.65 -60.13
C GLY A 458 -6.68 25.97 -59.33
N SER A 459 -7.80 26.73 -59.21
CA SER A 459 -7.81 28.01 -58.50
C SER A 459 -7.75 27.81 -56.99
N LEU A 460 -6.85 28.52 -56.31
CA LEU A 460 -6.73 28.53 -54.85
C LEU A 460 -7.91 29.26 -54.19
N PRO A 461 -8.34 28.89 -52.99
CA PRO A 461 -9.46 29.56 -52.27
C PRO A 461 -9.07 31.01 -51.96
N ALA A 462 -9.95 31.96 -52.35
CA ALA A 462 -9.72 33.38 -52.14
C ALA A 462 -9.82 33.78 -50.67
N ARG A 463 -10.68 33.11 -49.87
CA ARG A 463 -10.89 33.40 -48.47
C ARG A 463 -10.82 32.16 -47.62
N VAL A 464 -10.13 32.26 -46.46
CA VAL A 464 -10.04 31.23 -45.47
C VAL A 464 -10.28 31.79 -44.08
N LEU A 465 -11.25 31.21 -43.35
CA LEU A 465 -11.44 31.44 -41.93
C LEU A 465 -10.51 30.55 -41.16
N ILE A 466 -9.82 31.11 -40.18
CA ILE A 466 -8.98 30.46 -39.17
C ILE A 466 -9.66 30.69 -37.84
N ALA A 467 -9.87 29.65 -37.07
CA ALA A 467 -10.34 29.73 -35.69
C ALA A 467 -9.40 28.95 -34.76
N LEU A 468 -9.03 29.53 -33.63
CA LEU A 468 -8.25 28.94 -32.57
C LEU A 468 -8.99 29.20 -31.27
N GLY A 469 -9.25 28.19 -30.47
CA GLY A 469 -9.94 28.32 -29.19
C GLY A 469 -9.40 27.40 -28.15
N ASP A 470 -9.54 27.82 -26.91
CA ASP A 470 -9.26 27.01 -25.72
C ASP A 470 -10.48 26.96 -24.80
N VAL A 471 -10.81 25.77 -24.32
CA VAL A 471 -11.94 25.51 -23.42
C VAL A 471 -11.47 25.48 -21.98
N SER A 472 -12.06 26.32 -21.14
CA SER A 472 -11.78 26.33 -19.72
C SER A 472 -11.96 24.94 -19.07
N GLY A 473 -11.00 24.52 -18.24
CA GLY A 473 -10.97 23.20 -17.61
C GLY A 473 -10.00 22.25 -18.29
N LYS A 474 -9.88 21.02 -17.79
CA LYS A 474 -8.88 20.06 -18.27
C LYS A 474 -9.50 18.67 -18.50
N ALA A 475 -8.85 17.87 -19.33
CA ALA A 475 -9.20 16.48 -19.61
C ALA A 475 -10.56 16.29 -20.36
N ALA A 476 -11.26 15.18 -20.12
CA ALA A 476 -12.42 14.77 -20.91
C ALA A 476 -13.57 15.80 -21.00
N PRO A 477 -13.97 16.52 -19.94
CA PRO A 477 -15.02 17.54 -20.06
C PRO A 477 -14.66 18.66 -21.02
N ALA A 478 -13.42 19.18 -20.96
CA ALA A 478 -12.96 20.24 -21.86
C ALA A 478 -12.90 19.73 -23.32
N ALA A 479 -12.36 18.54 -23.56
CA ALA A 479 -12.30 17.95 -24.90
C ALA A 479 -13.68 17.72 -25.53
N LEU A 480 -14.67 17.27 -24.74
CA LEU A 480 -16.05 17.09 -25.22
C LEU A 480 -16.71 18.44 -25.57
N TYR A 481 -16.43 19.46 -24.74
CA TYR A 481 -16.96 20.81 -25.01
C TYR A 481 -16.25 21.43 -26.23
N ALA A 482 -14.96 21.23 -26.41
CA ALA A 482 -14.21 21.61 -27.62
C ALA A 482 -14.81 20.98 -28.89
N ALA A 483 -15.19 19.70 -28.84
CA ALA A 483 -15.86 19.01 -29.95
C ALA A 483 -17.22 19.62 -30.27
N LEU A 484 -18.02 20.01 -29.25
CA LEU A 484 -19.29 20.72 -29.40
C LEU A 484 -19.07 22.09 -30.08
N VAL A 485 -18.10 22.86 -29.57
CA VAL A 485 -17.73 24.17 -30.09
C VAL A 485 -17.29 24.08 -31.55
N SER A 486 -16.43 23.13 -31.91
CA SER A 486 -16.02 22.87 -33.29
C SER A 486 -17.21 22.52 -34.18
N GLY A 487 -18.15 21.70 -33.70
CA GLY A 487 -19.36 21.37 -34.44
C GLY A 487 -20.27 22.59 -34.75
N ILE A 488 -20.47 23.45 -33.74
CA ILE A 488 -21.22 24.69 -33.88
C ILE A 488 -20.49 25.65 -34.83
N LEU A 489 -19.19 25.85 -34.61
CA LEU A 489 -18.33 26.70 -35.44
C LEU A 489 -18.46 26.33 -36.93
N ARG A 490 -18.33 25.06 -37.27
CA ARG A 490 -18.48 24.56 -38.66
C ARG A 490 -19.86 24.85 -39.24
N SER A 491 -20.91 24.72 -38.44
CA SER A 491 -22.27 25.05 -38.88
C SER A 491 -22.43 26.54 -39.16
N LEU A 492 -21.86 27.40 -38.29
CA LEU A 492 -21.92 28.87 -38.45
C LEU A 492 -21.02 29.37 -39.57
N ALA A 493 -19.84 28.73 -39.79
CA ALA A 493 -18.93 29.07 -40.88
C ALA A 493 -19.60 28.99 -42.27
N ALA A 494 -20.56 28.09 -42.44
CA ALA A 494 -21.35 27.99 -43.69
C ALA A 494 -22.13 29.29 -44.02
N ARG A 495 -22.41 30.11 -43.01
CA ARG A 495 -23.12 31.40 -43.19
C ARG A 495 -22.22 32.53 -43.70
N ARG A 496 -20.91 32.32 -43.82
CA ARG A 496 -19.90 33.29 -44.28
C ARG A 496 -19.93 34.62 -43.51
N LEU A 497 -20.16 34.55 -42.19
CA LEU A 497 -20.17 35.69 -41.33
C LEU A 497 -18.77 36.31 -41.22
N SER A 498 -18.69 37.61 -40.90
CA SER A 498 -17.40 38.20 -40.49
C SER A 498 -16.95 37.61 -39.17
N PRO A 499 -15.65 37.65 -38.83
CA PRO A 499 -15.11 37.12 -37.56
C PRO A 499 -15.88 37.57 -36.32
N ALA A 500 -16.20 38.87 -36.20
CA ALA A 500 -16.94 39.40 -35.08
C ALA A 500 -18.38 38.84 -34.99
N HIS A 501 -19.09 38.81 -36.11
CA HIS A 501 -20.45 38.24 -36.12
C HIS A 501 -20.45 36.72 -35.92
N LEU A 502 -19.40 36.01 -36.35
CA LEU A 502 -19.23 34.59 -36.09
C LEU A 502 -19.08 34.32 -34.59
N LEU A 503 -18.21 35.07 -33.90
CA LEU A 503 -18.02 34.92 -32.46
C LEU A 503 -19.30 35.26 -31.68
N GLN A 504 -20.04 36.34 -32.13
CA GLN A 504 -21.32 36.67 -31.53
C GLN A 504 -22.34 35.53 -31.68
N ALA A 505 -22.51 35.00 -32.89
CA ALA A 505 -23.46 33.92 -33.15
C ALA A 505 -23.06 32.62 -32.39
N LEU A 506 -21.75 32.36 -32.25
CA LEU A 506 -21.24 31.24 -31.48
C LEU A 506 -21.52 31.44 -29.98
N ASN A 507 -21.29 32.64 -29.45
CA ASN A 507 -21.60 32.97 -28.06
C ASN A 507 -23.11 32.75 -27.77
N ASP A 508 -24.00 33.20 -28.65
CA ASP A 508 -25.46 33.04 -28.48
C ASP A 508 -25.83 31.54 -28.42
N GLN A 509 -25.28 30.71 -29.30
CA GLN A 509 -25.51 29.27 -29.31
C GLN A 509 -24.95 28.55 -28.05
N LEU A 510 -23.83 29.00 -27.52
CA LEU A 510 -23.25 28.47 -26.29
C LEU A 510 -24.04 28.89 -25.04
N GLN A 511 -24.62 30.11 -25.05
CA GLN A 511 -25.50 30.56 -23.97
C GLN A 511 -26.80 29.75 -23.89
N GLU A 512 -27.38 29.31 -25.03
CA GLU A 512 -28.53 28.41 -25.04
C GLU A 512 -28.24 27.04 -24.38
N ARG A 513 -27.00 26.62 -24.39
CA ARG A 513 -26.53 25.30 -23.89
C ARG A 513 -25.50 25.44 -22.77
N LYS A 514 -25.65 26.49 -21.95
CA LYS A 514 -24.68 26.85 -20.91
C LYS A 514 -24.44 25.69 -19.97
N LEU A 515 -23.15 25.31 -19.80
CA LEU A 515 -22.67 24.46 -18.75
C LEU A 515 -22.07 25.33 -17.64
N ASP A 516 -22.38 25.01 -16.39
CA ASP A 516 -21.86 25.77 -15.24
C ASP A 516 -20.33 25.78 -15.21
N ALA A 517 -19.76 26.96 -15.06
CA ALA A 517 -18.33 27.23 -14.97
C ALA A 517 -17.49 26.89 -16.22
N GLN A 518 -18.11 26.67 -17.40
CA GLN A 518 -17.34 26.48 -18.64
C GLN A 518 -17.52 27.72 -19.56
N TYR A 519 -16.39 28.15 -20.12
CA TYR A 519 -16.28 29.20 -21.12
C TYR A 519 -15.21 28.82 -22.15
N VAL A 520 -15.18 29.54 -23.26
CA VAL A 520 -14.21 29.30 -24.31
C VAL A 520 -13.54 30.61 -24.67
N THR A 521 -12.22 30.64 -24.63
CA THR A 521 -11.46 31.70 -25.27
C THR A 521 -11.31 31.34 -26.75
N MET A 522 -11.56 32.30 -27.65
CA MET A 522 -11.46 32.03 -29.09
C MET A 522 -10.99 33.23 -29.88
N LEU A 523 -10.12 32.95 -30.83
CA LEU A 523 -9.71 33.90 -31.84
C LEU A 523 -10.27 33.43 -33.20
N ALA A 524 -10.93 34.32 -33.93
CA ALA A 524 -11.41 34.09 -35.29
C ALA A 524 -10.73 35.07 -36.24
N ALA A 525 -10.13 34.58 -37.31
CA ALA A 525 -9.46 35.39 -38.31
C ALA A 525 -9.88 34.98 -39.72
N LEU A 526 -10.25 35.97 -40.59
CA LEU A 526 -10.61 35.74 -41.98
C LEU A 526 -9.56 36.37 -42.88
N TRP A 527 -8.80 35.50 -43.59
CA TRP A 527 -7.91 35.91 -44.66
C TRP A 527 -8.65 36.11 -45.97
N ASP A 528 -8.51 37.30 -46.58
CA ASP A 528 -8.96 37.60 -47.93
C ASP A 528 -7.74 37.77 -48.86
N GLY A 529 -7.42 36.71 -49.61
CA GLY A 529 -6.25 36.71 -50.50
C GLY A 529 -6.37 37.67 -51.71
N ALA A 530 -7.60 38.08 -52.10
CA ALA A 530 -7.79 39.02 -53.20
C ALA A 530 -7.39 40.46 -52.83
N THR A 531 -7.60 40.86 -51.57
CA THR A 531 -7.26 42.17 -51.04
C THR A 531 -6.00 42.15 -50.14
N ARG A 532 -5.48 40.94 -49.85
CA ARG A 532 -4.40 40.72 -48.86
C ARG A 532 -4.71 41.36 -47.49
N THR A 533 -5.97 41.21 -47.06
CA THR A 533 -6.47 41.74 -45.80
C THR A 533 -6.79 40.60 -44.85
N LEU A 534 -6.36 40.70 -43.60
CA LEU A 534 -6.73 39.83 -42.49
C LEU A 534 -7.71 40.56 -41.60
N HIS A 535 -8.89 39.99 -41.40
CA HIS A 535 -9.89 40.45 -40.43
C HIS A 535 -9.83 39.57 -39.21
N VAL A 536 -9.68 40.18 -38.03
CA VAL A 536 -9.46 39.44 -36.77
C VAL A 536 -10.45 39.90 -35.73
N ALA A 537 -11.09 38.96 -35.04
CA ALA A 537 -11.90 39.18 -33.85
C ALA A 537 -11.46 38.26 -32.74
N ASN A 538 -11.53 38.70 -31.49
CA ASN A 538 -11.06 37.99 -30.32
C ASN A 538 -12.14 37.87 -29.24
N ALA A 539 -12.27 36.71 -28.66
CA ALA A 539 -13.14 36.40 -27.55
C ALA A 539 -12.32 35.91 -26.33
N GLY A 540 -11.47 36.79 -25.79
CA GLY A 540 -10.70 36.53 -24.57
C GLY A 540 -9.48 35.63 -24.77
N SER A 541 -9.07 35.36 -26.01
CA SER A 541 -7.84 34.60 -26.30
C SER A 541 -6.61 35.51 -26.27
N ILE A 542 -5.43 34.90 -26.30
CA ILE A 542 -4.17 35.63 -26.42
C ILE A 542 -4.11 36.39 -27.73
N GLN A 543 -3.54 37.60 -27.69
CA GLN A 543 -3.42 38.46 -28.84
C GLN A 543 -2.43 37.90 -29.86
N PRO A 544 -2.78 37.83 -31.16
CA PRO A 544 -1.88 37.31 -32.19
C PRO A 544 -0.72 38.27 -32.46
N LEU A 545 0.39 37.69 -32.90
CA LEU A 545 1.61 38.43 -33.24
C LEU A 545 1.75 38.61 -34.75
N LEU A 546 1.94 39.84 -35.19
CA LEU A 546 2.25 40.20 -36.57
C LEU A 546 3.76 40.44 -36.71
N LEU A 547 4.39 39.66 -37.58
CA LEU A 547 5.79 39.88 -38.01
C LEU A 547 5.75 40.58 -39.37
N THR A 548 6.35 41.77 -39.41
CA THR A 548 6.42 42.57 -40.63
C THR A 548 7.84 43.11 -40.82
N ARG A 549 8.19 43.48 -42.03
CA ARG A 549 9.45 44.15 -42.29
C ARG A 549 9.38 45.60 -41.88
N SER A 550 10.36 46.09 -41.11
CA SER A 550 10.38 47.46 -40.65
C SER A 550 10.51 48.43 -41.83
N PRO A 551 9.55 49.37 -41.99
CA PRO A 551 9.61 50.34 -43.07
C PRO A 551 10.77 51.35 -42.91
N VAL A 552 11.31 51.49 -41.71
CA VAL A 552 12.37 52.47 -41.39
C VAL A 552 13.76 51.99 -41.82
N GLU A 553 13.96 50.68 -41.93
CA GLU A 553 15.26 50.07 -42.26
C GLU A 553 15.38 49.58 -43.73
N ALA A 554 14.40 49.91 -44.59
CA ALA A 554 14.50 49.60 -46.02
C ALA A 554 15.73 50.21 -46.71
N LEU A 555 16.44 51.11 -46.04
CA LEU A 555 17.73 51.75 -46.42
C LEU A 555 18.94 51.13 -45.76
N SER A 556 18.78 50.22 -44.79
CA SER A 556 19.85 49.54 -44.09
C SER A 556 19.98 48.09 -44.58
N LEU A 557 21.22 47.62 -44.71
CA LEU A 557 21.54 46.25 -45.18
C LEU A 557 21.12 45.13 -44.17
N THR A 558 20.40 45.45 -43.08
CA THR A 558 19.88 44.52 -42.10
C THR A 558 18.38 44.37 -42.31
N ASN A 559 17.92 43.18 -42.72
CA ASN A 559 16.50 42.80 -42.82
C ASN A 559 15.94 42.60 -41.39
N ALA A 560 15.77 43.66 -40.59
CA ALA A 560 15.21 43.55 -39.26
C ALA A 560 13.69 43.35 -39.37
N LEU A 561 13.19 42.27 -38.77
CA LEU A 561 11.77 42.00 -38.60
C LEU A 561 11.26 42.71 -37.35
N GLU A 562 10.13 43.37 -37.47
CA GLU A 562 9.41 43.96 -36.36
C GLU A 562 8.24 43.04 -35.96
N VAL A 563 8.15 42.73 -34.67
CA VAL A 563 7.01 41.97 -34.15
C VAL A 563 6.05 42.93 -33.44
N ARG A 564 4.79 42.92 -33.82
CA ARG A 564 3.74 43.71 -33.24
C ARG A 564 2.59 42.84 -32.78
N THR A 565 1.99 43.16 -31.63
CA THR A 565 0.77 42.51 -31.15
C THR A 565 -0.43 43.16 -31.84
N LEU A 566 -1.31 42.34 -32.42
CA LEU A 566 -2.60 42.80 -32.97
C LEU A 566 -3.58 42.94 -31.82
N GLN A 567 -3.85 44.19 -31.41
CA GLN A 567 -4.70 44.51 -30.27
C GLN A 567 -6.18 44.37 -30.67
N VAL A 568 -6.83 43.28 -30.23
CA VAL A 568 -8.28 43.02 -30.39
C VAL A 568 -8.79 42.42 -29.10
N GLU A 569 -9.64 43.17 -28.38
CA GLU A 569 -10.15 42.74 -27.09
C GLU A 569 -11.54 42.12 -27.22
N GLY A 570 -11.91 41.24 -26.27
CA GLY A 570 -13.25 40.65 -26.21
C GLY A 570 -13.37 39.72 -24.99
N PHE A 571 -14.63 39.42 -24.65
CA PHE A 571 -14.96 38.55 -23.53
C PHE A 571 -15.02 37.07 -24.01
N PRO A 572 -14.62 36.12 -23.20
CA PRO A 572 -14.76 34.68 -23.52
C PRO A 572 -16.20 34.30 -23.87
N LEU A 573 -16.34 33.38 -24.81
CA LEU A 573 -17.60 32.81 -25.25
C LEU A 573 -18.27 32.01 -24.13
N GLY A 574 -19.61 32.11 -24.05
CA GLY A 574 -20.40 31.39 -23.03
C GLY A 574 -20.40 32.05 -21.66
N LEU A 575 -19.58 33.09 -21.43
CA LEU A 575 -19.50 33.77 -20.13
C LEU A 575 -20.66 34.72 -19.90
N PHE A 576 -20.92 35.61 -20.88
CA PHE A 576 -21.96 36.62 -20.79
C PHE A 576 -22.90 36.58 -22.01
N PRO A 577 -24.21 36.79 -21.86
CA PRO A 577 -25.14 36.91 -22.98
C PRO A 577 -25.02 38.28 -23.62
N GLY A 578 -25.33 38.38 -24.93
CA GLY A 578 -25.46 39.63 -25.66
C GLY A 578 -24.15 40.40 -25.85
N VAL A 579 -23.01 39.71 -25.84
CA VAL A 579 -21.69 40.34 -26.07
C VAL A 579 -21.51 40.66 -27.55
N PHE A 580 -21.03 41.87 -27.84
CA PHE A 580 -20.55 42.27 -29.16
C PHE A 580 -19.04 42.16 -29.19
N TYR A 581 -18.52 41.76 -30.35
CA TYR A 581 -17.08 41.62 -30.56
C TYR A 581 -16.59 42.65 -31.59
N ASP A 582 -15.43 43.23 -31.31
CA ASP A 582 -14.76 44.14 -32.24
C ASP A 582 -14.00 43.36 -33.31
N GLU A 583 -13.84 43.99 -34.49
CA GLU A 583 -13.09 43.42 -35.61
C GLU A 583 -12.00 44.38 -36.07
N LEU A 584 -10.77 43.88 -36.09
CA LEU A 584 -9.59 44.58 -36.60
C LEU A 584 -9.32 44.12 -38.03
N SER A 585 -9.14 45.05 -38.97
CA SER A 585 -8.74 44.76 -40.35
C SER A 585 -7.30 45.22 -40.59
N VAL A 586 -6.41 44.33 -41.02
CA VAL A 586 -5.00 44.59 -41.25
C VAL A 586 -4.64 44.21 -42.67
N SER A 587 -4.06 45.15 -43.43
CA SER A 587 -3.48 44.86 -44.76
C SER A 587 -2.07 44.30 -44.57
N LEU A 588 -1.79 43.17 -45.20
CA LEU A 588 -0.53 42.47 -45.07
C LEU A 588 0.26 42.51 -46.40
N ALA A 589 1.57 42.70 -46.31
CA ALA A 589 2.48 42.67 -47.43
C ALA A 589 3.07 41.26 -47.66
N PRO A 590 3.57 40.95 -48.87
CA PRO A 590 4.33 39.73 -49.12
C PRO A 590 5.50 39.58 -48.15
N GLY A 591 5.59 38.45 -47.49
CA GLY A 591 6.61 38.15 -46.48
C GLY A 591 6.19 38.42 -45.02
N ASP A 592 5.03 39.11 -44.81
CA ASP A 592 4.47 39.26 -43.47
C ASP A 592 3.93 37.90 -42.95
N MET A 593 4.00 37.72 -41.61
CA MET A 593 3.45 36.53 -40.93
C MET A 593 2.55 36.95 -39.77
N VAL A 594 1.53 36.16 -39.54
CA VAL A 594 0.70 36.27 -38.33
C VAL A 594 0.71 34.93 -37.58
N ALA A 595 1.12 34.96 -36.33
CA ALA A 595 1.14 33.81 -35.44
C ALA A 595 -0.02 33.89 -34.43
N PHE A 596 -0.85 32.86 -34.41
CA PHE A 596 -1.92 32.61 -33.44
C PHE A 596 -1.48 31.44 -32.56
N PHE A 597 -1.69 31.53 -31.25
CA PHE A 597 -1.25 30.50 -30.32
C PHE A 597 -2.11 30.50 -29.05
N SER A 598 -2.20 29.32 -28.40
CA SER A 598 -2.86 29.17 -27.10
C SER A 598 -1.93 29.62 -25.95
N ASP A 599 -2.51 29.75 -24.75
CA ASP A 599 -1.78 30.13 -23.54
C ASP A 599 -0.72 29.10 -23.13
N GLY A 600 -0.94 27.81 -23.44
CA GLY A 600 0.08 26.77 -23.21
C GLY A 600 1.44 27.04 -23.83
N ILE A 601 1.52 27.88 -24.88
CA ILE A 601 2.80 28.32 -25.47
C ILE A 601 3.54 29.30 -24.55
N VAL A 602 2.85 30.32 -24.05
CA VAL A 602 3.47 31.41 -23.26
C VAL A 602 3.53 31.08 -21.78
N ASP A 603 2.62 30.28 -21.30
CA ASP A 603 2.56 29.82 -19.90
C ASP A 603 3.42 28.58 -19.64
N ALA A 604 4.05 28.03 -20.67
CA ALA A 604 5.01 26.92 -20.55
C ALA A 604 6.11 27.25 -19.52
N VAL A 605 6.27 26.41 -18.49
CA VAL A 605 7.20 26.65 -17.39
C VAL A 605 8.42 25.73 -17.48
N ASN A 606 9.56 26.26 -17.04
CA ASN A 606 10.79 25.48 -16.90
C ASN A 606 10.94 24.91 -15.48
N SER A 607 12.03 24.19 -15.23
CA SER A 607 12.33 23.60 -13.91
C SER A 607 12.54 24.62 -12.76
N ARG A 608 12.49 25.94 -13.06
CA ARG A 608 12.57 27.04 -12.09
C ARG A 608 11.26 27.79 -11.93
N ASP A 609 10.15 27.25 -12.45
CA ASP A 609 8.83 27.91 -12.51
C ASP A 609 8.82 29.25 -13.28
N GLU A 610 9.76 29.44 -14.22
CA GLU A 610 9.76 30.61 -15.08
C GLU A 610 8.94 30.32 -16.33
N GLN A 611 7.96 31.18 -16.64
CA GLN A 611 7.17 31.09 -17.87
C GLN A 611 8.02 31.38 -19.10
N PHE A 612 7.68 30.80 -20.24
CA PHE A 612 8.27 31.10 -21.53
C PHE A 612 8.03 32.56 -21.90
N GLY A 613 6.80 33.00 -21.83
CA GLY A 613 6.38 34.39 -21.96
C GLY A 613 6.42 34.96 -23.38
N ASN A 614 5.62 36.02 -23.59
CA ASN A 614 5.54 36.71 -24.86
C ASN A 614 6.89 37.31 -25.34
N ASP A 615 7.73 37.80 -24.43
CA ASP A 615 9.00 38.42 -24.78
C ASP A 615 9.98 37.45 -25.44
N ARG A 616 10.05 36.21 -24.91
CA ARG A 616 10.87 35.14 -25.52
C ARG A 616 10.33 34.74 -26.87
N LEU A 617 8.98 34.63 -27.00
CA LEU A 617 8.35 34.33 -28.27
C LEU A 617 8.63 35.40 -29.33
N CYS A 618 8.48 36.69 -28.98
CA CYS A 618 8.79 37.79 -29.85
C CYS A 618 10.26 37.78 -30.26
N THR A 619 11.18 37.57 -29.32
CA THR A 619 12.63 37.50 -29.58
C THR A 619 12.98 36.34 -30.51
N LEU A 620 12.34 35.16 -30.29
CA LEU A 620 12.50 34.00 -31.14
C LEU A 620 12.10 34.33 -32.58
N LEU A 621 10.89 34.85 -32.78
CA LEU A 621 10.36 35.17 -34.12
C LEU A 621 11.15 36.25 -34.85
N GLN A 622 11.75 37.21 -34.12
CA GLN A 622 12.60 38.27 -34.72
C GLN A 622 13.97 37.75 -35.16
N HIS A 623 14.57 36.83 -34.42
CA HIS A 623 15.99 36.49 -34.58
C HIS A 623 16.25 35.08 -35.08
N HIS A 624 15.23 34.18 -35.15
CA HIS A 624 15.44 32.80 -35.57
C HIS A 624 15.73 32.73 -37.08
N PRO A 625 16.82 32.09 -37.51
CA PRO A 625 17.32 32.16 -38.90
C PRO A 625 16.35 31.53 -39.92
N THR A 626 15.53 30.58 -39.48
CA THR A 626 14.63 29.81 -40.37
C THR A 626 13.17 30.12 -40.18
N ALA A 627 12.77 30.70 -39.02
CA ALA A 627 11.37 30.93 -38.68
C ALA A 627 10.57 31.73 -39.75
N CYS A 628 11.26 32.52 -40.56
CA CYS A 628 10.62 33.35 -41.58
C CYS A 628 10.62 32.75 -43.00
N ARG A 629 11.12 31.52 -43.19
CA ARG A 629 11.20 30.89 -44.55
C ARG A 629 9.85 30.35 -45.00
N SER A 630 9.11 29.69 -44.10
CA SER A 630 7.78 29.19 -44.34
C SER A 630 6.91 29.26 -43.08
N ALA A 631 5.60 29.11 -43.20
CA ALA A 631 4.72 29.03 -42.07
C ALA A 631 5.03 27.79 -41.19
N GLN A 632 5.42 26.68 -41.81
CA GLN A 632 5.81 25.44 -41.09
C GLN A 632 7.10 25.64 -40.30
N ASP A 633 8.12 26.26 -40.87
CA ASP A 633 9.39 26.55 -40.17
C ASP A 633 9.15 27.41 -38.90
N ALA A 634 8.17 28.33 -38.98
CA ALA A 634 7.79 29.15 -37.83
C ALA A 634 7.12 28.34 -36.72
N VAL A 635 6.18 27.48 -37.07
CA VAL A 635 5.51 26.57 -36.14
C VAL A 635 6.54 25.66 -35.47
N ASP A 636 7.43 25.04 -36.23
CA ASP A 636 8.45 24.13 -35.73
C ASP A 636 9.43 24.83 -34.79
N ALA A 637 9.88 26.04 -35.14
CA ALA A 637 10.78 26.88 -34.31
C ALA A 637 10.13 27.25 -32.97
N ILE A 638 8.83 27.61 -32.98
CA ILE A 638 8.10 27.94 -31.73
C ILE A 638 8.06 26.70 -30.84
N LEU A 639 7.59 25.58 -31.37
CA LEU A 639 7.41 24.36 -30.57
C LEU A 639 8.73 23.77 -30.07
N GLU A 640 9.81 23.83 -30.86
CA GLU A 640 11.14 23.38 -30.45
C GLU A 640 11.71 24.27 -29.32
N SER A 641 11.47 25.58 -29.41
CA SER A 641 11.91 26.53 -28.39
C SER A 641 11.14 26.33 -27.07
N VAL A 642 9.82 26.14 -27.11
CA VAL A 642 8.99 25.84 -25.94
C VAL A 642 9.43 24.51 -25.32
N MET A 643 9.59 23.46 -26.11
CA MET A 643 10.05 22.16 -25.64
C MET A 643 11.44 22.22 -24.98
N THR A 644 12.34 23.03 -25.54
CA THR A 644 13.67 23.26 -24.96
C THR A 644 13.57 23.99 -23.62
N HIS A 645 12.65 24.95 -23.51
CA HIS A 645 12.41 25.70 -22.27
C HIS A 645 11.81 24.81 -21.18
N GLN A 646 10.89 23.92 -21.53
CA GLN A 646 10.23 22.97 -20.63
C GLN A 646 11.10 21.76 -20.27
N SER A 647 12.31 21.66 -20.79
CA SER A 647 13.18 20.48 -20.60
C SER A 647 13.30 20.09 -19.12
N GLY A 648 12.74 18.91 -18.77
CA GLY A 648 12.71 18.37 -17.40
C GLY A 648 11.43 18.67 -16.59
N THR A 649 10.40 19.27 -17.19
CA THR A 649 9.07 19.49 -16.57
C THR A 649 7.98 18.77 -17.35
N GLU A 650 6.86 18.48 -16.68
CA GLU A 650 5.66 17.95 -17.37
C GLU A 650 4.98 19.07 -18.15
N HIS A 651 4.34 18.71 -19.29
CA HIS A 651 3.47 19.61 -20.03
C HIS A 651 2.27 20.01 -19.19
N PHE A 652 2.09 21.32 -18.96
CA PHE A 652 1.09 21.83 -18.03
C PHE A 652 -0.25 22.14 -18.73
N ASP A 653 -0.19 22.60 -20.01
CA ASP A 653 -1.36 22.95 -20.79
C ASP A 653 -1.18 22.60 -22.28
N ASP A 654 -2.28 22.62 -23.04
CA ASP A 654 -2.31 22.27 -24.43
C ASP A 654 -1.57 23.34 -25.27
N GLU A 655 -0.72 22.92 -26.19
CA GLU A 655 0.10 23.78 -27.03
C GLU A 655 -0.46 23.78 -28.45
N THR A 656 -1.09 24.89 -28.83
CA THR A 656 -1.61 25.08 -30.19
C THR A 656 -0.99 26.31 -30.85
N VAL A 657 -0.50 26.11 -32.06
CA VAL A 657 0.08 27.20 -32.88
C VAL A 657 -0.49 27.10 -34.28
N VAL A 658 -0.93 28.26 -34.81
CA VAL A 658 -1.31 28.42 -36.22
C VAL A 658 -0.56 29.63 -36.77
N VAL A 659 0.10 29.47 -37.90
CA VAL A 659 0.84 30.55 -38.58
C VAL A 659 0.30 30.73 -39.96
N LEU A 660 -0.02 32.00 -40.31
CA LEU A 660 -0.33 32.43 -41.68
C LEU A 660 0.84 33.27 -42.19
N ARG A 661 1.42 32.93 -43.33
CA ARG A 661 2.46 33.71 -44.01
C ARG A 661 1.98 34.15 -45.40
N VAL A 662 2.17 35.46 -45.71
CA VAL A 662 1.81 36.03 -47.00
C VAL A 662 2.92 35.77 -48.03
N LEU A 663 2.51 35.27 -49.23
CA LEU A 663 3.40 34.94 -50.34
C LEU A 663 3.55 36.08 -51.32
#